data_47fd6886887a92beec3ff25fc4c553c8
#
_entry.id   47fd6886887a92beec3ff25fc4c553c8
#
_cell.length_a   1.000
_cell.length_b   1.000
_cell.length_c   1.000
_cell.angle_alpha   90.00
_cell.angle_beta   90.00
_cell.angle_gamma   90.00
#
_symmetry.space_group_name_H-M   'P 1'
#
loop_
_entity.id
_entity.type
_entity.pdbx_description
1 polymer ?
#
loop_
_entity_poly.entity_id
_entity_poly.type
_entity_poly.pdbx_seq_one_letter_code
_entity_poly.pdbx_strand_id
1 'polypeptide(L)'
;MPIHASLCFPGVCAVTALALATAPIATAQTAPAPETPQTTAGTITTTATTPQASVNAPDFQTRIKQMLSAAWLADLYPFTRDADISDEGYEAGLALALRCARMAPERRPAWDMVLLLADQVEGGTPDEARVARREALAALAKLDPFDDAVRLSRLADAIEAHPTADARVRAYEAILAPQNRAALGAPAAARLAYQLASLESRIGNTELFSRWLAEAVKADPSYPTAAQAAAGYFRMRVADPAADIELLSIAVEANPRDLSTWSALLSVLLDGGAFKSAERTARMAIAVAEAERRNELVYSFTGDLATALWGSGQRQEASHELDLRMNRLTEDYRRVISLMDPSITNERLAREFPPLPSTLSIAMLGIAQKDGDTKKFDLLLERALRGTDAEVKRAEDQGSSTADVGSFLLQRAVTLLLFGKDLSTVPKLLDDVVKSGALGDQGKARFDAMLAWRQGKADVALKALEPLRANDALAQYAYASALVDAKRTPEAITEFRTIAETHIGTSLGLLALDRLSDLLAQPKLVAPQLSKSIADRAEVLNTALAKHLPTTLDEIIDRPFRALTVEVKPSSTLIGPYESFTFGIRIRNSSRLPMAIGGDAPISGKVTMRSAAPRPGETDAAELPPQPLLIDRRLRLMPGEEILVTVDADLTVVGMLLNIQPLDSHLVSVSVVSNPSSASGGQAPGFLGSVTGAPPIQFTGVTVNEAWVKDSRALIRTAGSIEAVTRLALLIHAAADPALLPESIRGDAPAIWADIVAAWKAMPETAQAWILGVMPRDTPAMAPLVEAARSSTSTTVLRSWAITRVSDPTDSMLDVCRRSGDAELAKLADAVQWVADRRSKRAADEVGLETERARTMPKDTGAGSGR
;
A
#
# COMPACT_ATOMS: atom_id res chain seq x y z
N MET A 1 -7.90 10.87 -7.98
CA MET A 1 -9.05 10.05 -8.49
C MET A 1 -8.50 9.10 -9.54
N PRO A 2 -8.45 7.79 -9.35
CA PRO A 2 -8.11 6.87 -10.41
C PRO A 2 -9.39 6.54 -11.20
N ILE A 3 -9.33 6.77 -12.49
CA ILE A 3 -10.39 6.45 -13.44
C ILE A 3 -10.29 4.95 -13.74
N HIS A 4 -11.24 4.17 -13.22
CA HIS A 4 -11.50 2.82 -13.71
C HIS A 4 -12.28 2.92 -15.01
N ALA A 5 -11.60 2.78 -16.15
CA ALA A 5 -12.23 2.56 -17.43
C ALA A 5 -12.42 1.05 -17.64
N SER A 6 -13.64 0.57 -17.38
CA SER A 6 -14.08 -0.75 -17.84
C SER A 6 -14.22 -0.72 -19.37
N LEU A 7 -13.30 -1.34 -20.07
CA LEU A 7 -13.38 -1.59 -21.51
C LEU A 7 -14.15 -2.90 -21.75
N CYS A 8 -15.46 -2.79 -21.94
CA CYS A 8 -16.25 -3.81 -22.63
C CYS A 8 -16.08 -3.61 -24.13
N PHE A 9 -15.50 -4.59 -24.82
CA PHE A 9 -15.54 -4.69 -26.29
C PHE A 9 -16.29 -5.96 -26.71
N PRO A 10 -17.25 -5.88 -27.66
CA PRO A 10 -17.88 -7.06 -28.23
C PRO A 10 -17.03 -7.63 -29.39
N GLY A 11 -16.87 -8.93 -29.33
CA GLY A 11 -16.58 -9.96 -30.29
C GLY A 11 -16.02 -9.68 -31.68
N VAL A 12 -14.91 -10.29 -32.00
CA VAL A 12 -14.71 -11.03 -33.27
C VAL A 12 -13.80 -12.22 -32.97
N CYS A 13 -14.30 -13.44 -33.18
CA CYS A 13 -13.53 -14.67 -33.14
C CYS A 13 -12.63 -14.76 -34.37
N ALA A 14 -11.32 -14.88 -34.15
CA ALA A 14 -10.43 -15.55 -35.09
C ALA A 14 -9.44 -16.39 -34.28
N VAL A 15 -9.67 -17.70 -34.30
CA VAL A 15 -8.81 -18.72 -33.72
C VAL A 15 -7.56 -18.85 -34.58
N THR A 16 -6.41 -18.47 -34.02
CA THR A 16 -5.12 -18.93 -34.53
C THR A 16 -4.38 -19.58 -33.37
N ALA A 17 -4.41 -20.91 -33.34
CA ALA A 17 -3.67 -21.69 -32.36
C ALA A 17 -2.18 -21.47 -32.58
N LEU A 18 -1.51 -20.81 -31.66
CA LEU A 18 -0.06 -20.76 -31.58
C LEU A 18 0.40 -21.98 -30.78
N ALA A 19 0.80 -23.03 -31.48
CA ALA A 19 1.47 -24.17 -30.89
C ALA A 19 2.79 -23.70 -30.27
N LEU A 20 2.88 -23.73 -28.96
CA LEU A 20 4.13 -23.63 -28.22
C LEU A 20 4.95 -24.90 -28.54
N ALA A 21 5.88 -24.76 -29.47
CA ALA A 21 6.87 -25.79 -29.72
C ALA A 21 7.75 -25.96 -28.48
N THR A 22 7.53 -27.05 -27.75
CA THR A 22 8.44 -27.51 -26.71
C THR A 22 9.73 -28.00 -27.39
N ALA A 23 10.77 -27.16 -27.35
CA ALA A 23 12.12 -27.60 -27.62
C ALA A 23 12.60 -28.51 -26.48
N PRO A 24 13.20 -29.69 -26.77
CA PRO A 24 13.73 -30.55 -25.73
C PRO A 24 14.91 -29.87 -25.05
N ILE A 25 14.84 -29.80 -23.71
CA ILE A 25 15.97 -29.39 -22.88
C ILE A 25 17.08 -30.43 -23.06
N ALA A 26 18.17 -30.02 -23.70
CA ALA A 26 19.40 -30.82 -23.77
C ALA A 26 19.92 -30.98 -22.32
N THR A 27 20.03 -32.23 -21.89
CA THR A 27 20.70 -32.65 -20.68
C THR A 27 22.14 -32.16 -20.69
N ALA A 28 22.44 -31.14 -19.86
CA ALA A 28 23.80 -30.70 -19.63
C ALA A 28 24.56 -31.82 -18.90
N GLN A 29 25.63 -32.29 -19.52
CA GLN A 29 26.61 -33.19 -18.92
C GLN A 29 27.21 -32.56 -17.65
N THR A 30 27.17 -33.33 -16.58
CA THR A 30 27.83 -33.01 -15.31
C THR A 30 29.34 -32.83 -15.53
N ALA A 31 29.81 -31.61 -15.33
CA ALA A 31 31.24 -31.32 -15.16
C ALA A 31 31.71 -31.80 -13.78
N PRO A 32 32.94 -32.30 -13.62
CA PRO A 32 33.47 -32.80 -12.36
C PRO A 32 33.63 -31.65 -11.34
N ALA A 33 33.38 -31.99 -10.08
CA ALA A 33 33.48 -31.08 -8.94
C ALA A 33 34.89 -30.50 -8.83
N PRO A 34 35.05 -29.21 -8.51
CA PRO A 34 36.35 -28.64 -8.18
C PRO A 34 36.81 -29.09 -6.79
N GLU A 35 38.09 -29.47 -6.71
CA GLU A 35 38.78 -29.85 -5.47
C GLU A 35 38.78 -28.72 -4.43
N THR A 36 38.53 -29.11 -3.21
CA THR A 36 38.56 -28.25 -2.01
C THR A 36 39.97 -27.72 -1.77
N PRO A 37 40.22 -26.41 -1.66
CA PRO A 37 41.52 -25.91 -1.21
C PRO A 37 41.67 -26.13 0.29
N GLN A 38 42.74 -26.77 0.66
CA GLN A 38 43.24 -26.92 2.05
C GLN A 38 43.54 -25.55 2.65
N THR A 39 42.87 -25.24 3.74
CA THR A 39 43.08 -24.03 4.53
C THR A 39 44.33 -24.19 5.35
N THR A 40 45.43 -23.57 4.98
CA THR A 40 46.57 -23.32 5.83
C THR A 40 46.25 -22.18 6.80
N ALA A 41 46.24 -22.49 8.09
CA ALA A 41 46.11 -21.53 9.17
C ALA A 41 47.32 -20.57 9.21
N GLY A 42 47.16 -19.38 8.62
CA GLY A 42 48.11 -18.29 8.77
C GLY A 42 47.69 -17.39 9.92
N THR A 43 48.51 -17.30 10.93
CA THR A 43 48.37 -16.38 12.07
C THR A 43 48.39 -14.94 11.57
N ILE A 44 47.24 -14.27 11.57
CA ILE A 44 47.15 -12.85 11.24
C ILE A 44 47.47 -12.05 12.49
N THR A 45 48.64 -11.48 12.52
CA THR A 45 49.07 -10.47 13.50
C THR A 45 48.34 -9.16 13.11
N THR A 46 47.33 -8.79 13.86
CA THR A 46 46.63 -7.52 13.74
C THR A 46 47.53 -6.39 14.24
N THR A 47 48.27 -5.77 13.33
CA THR A 47 48.77 -4.41 13.55
C THR A 47 47.60 -3.46 13.38
N ALA A 48 47.17 -2.82 14.44
CA ALA A 48 46.22 -1.73 14.47
C ALA A 48 46.82 -0.55 13.67
N THR A 49 46.48 -0.46 12.37
CA THR A 49 46.72 0.73 11.59
C THR A 49 45.50 1.66 11.86
N THR A 50 45.76 2.72 12.58
CA THR A 50 44.88 3.89 12.70
C THR A 50 44.47 4.33 11.29
N PRO A 51 43.21 4.43 10.95
CA PRO A 51 42.80 4.96 9.63
C PRO A 51 43.13 6.45 9.60
N GLN A 52 44.16 6.83 8.89
CA GLN A 52 44.30 8.19 8.39
C GLN A 52 43.21 8.48 7.35
N ALA A 53 42.03 8.91 7.80
CA ALA A 53 41.05 9.52 6.95
C ALA A 53 41.30 11.03 6.90
N SER A 54 42.23 11.47 6.10
CA SER A 54 42.17 12.83 5.58
C SER A 54 41.40 12.83 4.28
N VAL A 55 40.13 12.52 4.34
CA VAL A 55 39.19 13.04 3.36
C VAL A 55 39.08 14.54 3.66
N ASN A 56 39.44 15.39 2.70
CA ASN A 56 39.35 16.84 2.82
C ASN A 56 37.96 17.20 3.35
N ALA A 57 37.85 17.67 4.59
CA ALA A 57 36.60 18.18 5.12
C ALA A 57 36.12 19.28 4.15
N PRO A 58 34.81 19.30 3.75
CA PRO A 58 34.27 20.31 2.87
C PRO A 58 34.60 21.70 3.45
N ASP A 59 34.98 22.64 2.60
CA ASP A 59 35.25 24.00 3.03
C ASP A 59 34.00 24.64 3.68
N PHE A 60 34.20 25.70 4.42
CA PHE A 60 33.13 26.40 5.12
C PHE A 60 31.95 26.74 4.20
N GLN A 61 32.22 27.23 2.97
CA GLN A 61 31.18 27.65 2.03
C GLN A 61 30.37 26.44 1.53
N THR A 62 31.01 25.33 1.24
CA THR A 62 30.34 24.08 0.82
C THR A 62 29.47 23.55 1.95
N ARG A 63 29.95 23.52 3.18
CA ARG A 63 29.19 23.03 4.33
C ARG A 63 27.95 23.89 4.61
N ILE A 64 28.06 25.20 4.57
CA ILE A 64 26.91 26.10 4.76
C ILE A 64 25.86 25.94 3.67
N LYS A 65 26.26 25.74 2.41
CA LYS A 65 25.34 25.46 1.31
C LYS A 65 24.59 24.14 1.54
N GLN A 66 25.29 23.09 2.01
CA GLN A 66 24.65 21.81 2.36
C GLN A 66 23.62 21.97 3.48
N MET A 67 23.93 22.74 4.54
CA MET A 67 23.03 23.01 5.64
C MET A 67 21.82 23.84 5.18
N LEU A 68 22.02 24.86 4.36
CA LEU A 68 20.93 25.68 3.81
C LEU A 68 20.02 24.87 2.87
N SER A 69 20.62 24.04 2.00
CA SER A 69 19.87 23.13 1.14
C SER A 69 18.97 22.20 1.95
N ALA A 70 19.48 21.62 3.06
CA ALA A 70 18.68 20.76 3.95
C ALA A 70 17.52 21.52 4.58
N ALA A 71 17.75 22.73 5.11
CA ALA A 71 16.70 23.54 5.74
C ALA A 71 15.59 23.89 4.74
N TRP A 72 15.94 24.35 3.53
CA TRP A 72 14.94 24.66 2.51
C TRP A 72 14.17 23.42 2.02
N LEU A 73 14.84 22.27 1.87
CA LEU A 73 14.16 21.02 1.49
C LEU A 73 13.19 20.55 2.57
N ALA A 74 13.55 20.70 3.85
CA ALA A 74 12.67 20.33 4.97
C ALA A 74 11.37 21.13 4.95
N ASP A 75 11.42 22.43 4.64
CA ASP A 75 10.23 23.29 4.52
C ASP A 75 9.50 23.12 3.18
N LEU A 76 10.21 22.79 2.10
CA LEU A 76 9.62 22.52 0.80
C LEU A 76 8.81 21.22 0.79
N TYR A 77 9.17 20.23 1.60
CA TYR A 77 8.50 18.94 1.66
C TYR A 77 7.04 19.02 2.11
N PRO A 78 6.67 19.75 3.19
CA PRO A 78 5.26 20.02 3.51
C PRO A 78 4.53 20.84 2.44
N PHE A 79 5.24 21.76 1.78
CA PHE A 79 4.70 22.58 0.70
C PHE A 79 4.22 21.73 -0.49
N THR A 80 4.96 20.70 -0.87
CA THR A 80 4.63 19.82 -2.00
C THR A 80 3.55 18.79 -1.70
N ARG A 81 3.22 18.57 -0.44
CA ARG A 81 2.17 17.62 -0.01
C ARG A 81 0.77 18.20 -0.03
N ASP A 82 0.63 19.48 -0.14
CA ASP A 82 -0.68 20.12 -0.24
C ASP A 82 -1.27 19.83 -1.63
N ALA A 83 -2.23 18.90 -1.70
CA ALA A 83 -2.83 18.39 -2.94
C ALA A 83 -3.50 19.47 -3.82
N ASP A 84 -3.51 20.71 -3.36
CA ASP A 84 -4.17 21.83 -3.99
C ASP A 84 -3.21 22.97 -4.38
N ILE A 85 -1.91 22.69 -4.54
CA ILE A 85 -0.95 23.70 -5.04
C ILE A 85 -1.29 24.02 -6.51
N SER A 86 -1.26 25.30 -6.90
CA SER A 86 -1.44 25.71 -8.29
C SER A 86 -0.24 25.33 -9.17
N ASP A 87 -0.40 25.32 -10.48
CA ASP A 87 0.69 25.02 -11.42
C ASP A 87 1.87 25.97 -11.22
N GLU A 88 1.61 27.27 -10.97
CA GLU A 88 2.66 28.25 -10.65
C GLU A 88 3.38 27.93 -9.33
N GLY A 89 2.67 27.32 -8.38
CA GLY A 89 3.24 26.82 -7.13
C GLY A 89 4.20 25.66 -7.34
N TYR A 90 3.86 24.73 -8.23
CA TYR A 90 4.77 23.65 -8.61
C TYR A 90 6.00 24.18 -9.35
N GLU A 91 5.86 25.17 -10.25
CA GLU A 91 7.00 25.81 -10.92
C GLU A 91 7.94 26.49 -9.91
N ALA A 92 7.40 27.26 -8.96
CA ALA A 92 8.19 27.90 -7.92
C ALA A 92 8.92 26.89 -7.02
N GLY A 93 8.23 25.80 -6.65
CA GLY A 93 8.79 24.68 -5.90
C GLY A 93 9.93 23.99 -6.67
N LEU A 94 9.74 23.74 -7.96
CA LEU A 94 10.75 23.15 -8.86
C LEU A 94 12.01 24.01 -8.93
N ALA A 95 11.85 25.32 -9.11
CA ALA A 95 12.98 26.26 -9.15
C ALA A 95 13.77 26.23 -7.83
N LEU A 96 13.07 26.21 -6.68
CA LEU A 96 13.71 26.12 -5.36
C LEU A 96 14.39 24.77 -5.15
N ALA A 97 13.75 23.65 -5.49
CA ALA A 97 14.34 22.30 -5.40
C ALA A 97 15.61 22.19 -6.25
N LEU A 98 15.60 22.75 -7.47
CA LEU A 98 16.76 22.76 -8.35
C LEU A 98 17.92 23.56 -7.76
N ARG A 99 17.63 24.70 -7.10
CA ARG A 99 18.66 25.45 -6.35
C ARG A 99 19.22 24.64 -5.19
N CYS A 100 18.38 23.96 -4.42
CA CYS A 100 18.83 23.08 -3.33
C CYS A 100 19.76 21.98 -3.88
N ALA A 101 19.37 21.34 -4.97
CA ALA A 101 20.14 20.28 -5.60
C ALA A 101 21.50 20.76 -6.13
N ARG A 102 21.55 21.96 -6.73
CA ARG A 102 22.81 22.58 -7.19
C ARG A 102 23.70 23.07 -6.05
N MET A 103 23.13 23.43 -4.89
CA MET A 103 23.92 23.80 -3.70
C MET A 103 24.55 22.57 -3.02
N ALA A 104 23.89 21.41 -3.09
CA ALA A 104 24.33 20.15 -2.48
C ALA A 104 24.16 18.99 -3.47
N PRO A 105 24.95 18.94 -4.58
CA PRO A 105 24.75 17.99 -5.67
C PRO A 105 24.97 16.52 -5.28
N GLU A 106 25.65 16.25 -4.19
CA GLU A 106 25.84 14.93 -3.58
C GLU A 106 24.59 14.45 -2.78
N ARG A 107 23.65 15.34 -2.52
CA ARG A 107 22.46 15.08 -1.71
C ARG A 107 21.32 14.57 -2.60
N ARG A 108 21.11 13.25 -2.60
CA ARG A 108 20.09 12.59 -3.41
C ARG A 108 18.67 13.16 -3.22
N PRO A 109 18.16 13.38 -1.98
CA PRO A 109 16.78 13.84 -1.76
C PRO A 109 16.45 15.15 -2.48
N ALA A 110 17.45 16.03 -2.73
CA ALA A 110 17.25 17.26 -3.48
C ALA A 110 16.88 16.96 -4.95
N TRP A 111 17.57 16.02 -5.57
CA TRP A 111 17.30 15.58 -6.94
C TRP A 111 16.01 14.79 -7.06
N ASP A 112 15.68 13.94 -6.06
CA ASP A 112 14.40 13.23 -5.99
C ASP A 112 13.23 14.23 -5.91
N MET A 113 13.39 15.35 -5.18
CA MET A 113 12.40 16.44 -5.12
C MET A 113 12.25 17.15 -6.48
N VAL A 114 13.35 17.37 -7.20
CA VAL A 114 13.29 17.93 -8.57
C VAL A 114 12.48 17.03 -9.49
N LEU A 115 12.69 15.70 -9.43
CA LEU A 115 11.90 14.75 -10.24
C LEU A 115 10.42 14.80 -9.88
N LEU A 116 10.12 14.76 -8.58
CA LEU A 116 8.73 14.80 -8.09
C LEU A 116 7.98 16.04 -8.60
N LEU A 117 8.62 17.23 -8.51
CA LEU A 117 7.98 18.47 -8.92
C LEU A 117 7.92 18.63 -10.43
N ALA A 118 8.96 18.21 -11.17
CA ALA A 118 8.96 18.23 -12.62
C ALA A 118 7.83 17.38 -13.24
N ASP A 119 7.43 16.29 -12.55
CA ASP A 119 6.32 15.42 -12.98
C ASP A 119 4.93 16.04 -12.71
N GLN A 120 4.84 17.06 -11.84
CA GLN A 120 3.58 17.75 -11.52
C GLN A 120 3.35 19.00 -12.39
N VAL A 121 4.37 19.53 -13.06
CA VAL A 121 4.25 20.71 -13.93
C VAL A 121 3.70 20.27 -15.30
N GLU A 122 2.35 20.14 -15.40
CA GLU A 122 1.68 19.69 -16.62
C GLU A 122 1.36 20.82 -17.61
N GLY A 123 1.18 22.05 -17.16
CA GLY A 123 0.57 23.11 -17.94
C GLY A 123 1.42 24.36 -18.22
N GLY A 124 2.54 24.57 -17.52
CA GLY A 124 3.28 25.83 -17.53
C GLY A 124 4.41 25.90 -18.59
N THR A 125 5.66 25.70 -18.19
CA THR A 125 6.83 25.68 -19.09
C THR A 125 7.35 24.23 -19.26
N PRO A 126 6.70 23.41 -20.13
CA PRO A 126 7.05 22.00 -20.27
C PRO A 126 8.52 21.78 -20.63
N ASP A 127 9.17 22.77 -21.24
CA ASP A 127 10.58 22.67 -21.61
C ASP A 127 11.52 22.86 -20.42
N GLU A 128 11.22 23.77 -19.48
CA GLU A 128 12.03 23.98 -18.28
C GLU A 128 11.91 22.77 -17.33
N ALA A 129 10.70 22.25 -17.11
CA ALA A 129 10.48 21.05 -16.33
C ALA A 129 11.21 19.83 -16.92
N ARG A 130 11.16 19.65 -18.26
CA ARG A 130 11.93 18.60 -18.96
C ARG A 130 13.44 18.77 -18.85
N VAL A 131 13.95 20.00 -18.86
CA VAL A 131 15.38 20.28 -18.65
C VAL A 131 15.79 19.93 -17.22
N ALA A 132 15.01 20.38 -16.22
CA ALA A 132 15.25 20.08 -14.81
C ALA A 132 15.20 18.56 -14.53
N ARG A 133 14.21 17.86 -15.09
CA ARG A 133 14.10 16.40 -15.01
C ARG A 133 15.34 15.70 -15.58
N ARG A 134 15.81 16.08 -16.75
CA ARG A 134 17.03 15.51 -17.37
C ARG A 134 18.28 15.78 -16.54
N GLU A 135 18.41 16.98 -15.98
CA GLU A 135 19.52 17.32 -15.07
C GLU A 135 19.48 16.44 -13.82
N ALA A 136 18.32 16.27 -13.21
CA ALA A 136 18.14 15.43 -12.03
C ALA A 136 18.45 13.95 -12.31
N LEU A 137 17.93 13.39 -13.39
CA LEU A 137 18.22 12.01 -13.78
C LEU A 137 19.71 11.79 -14.09
N ALA A 138 20.38 12.78 -14.67
CA ALA A 138 21.82 12.72 -14.93
C ALA A 138 22.65 12.78 -13.63
N ALA A 139 22.24 13.60 -12.67
CA ALA A 139 22.87 13.70 -11.35
C ALA A 139 22.67 12.43 -10.52
N LEU A 140 21.44 11.93 -10.46
CA LEU A 140 21.10 10.68 -9.75
C LEU A 140 21.85 9.46 -10.30
N ALA A 141 22.01 9.38 -11.63
CA ALA A 141 22.80 8.33 -12.26
C ALA A 141 24.31 8.39 -11.92
N LYS A 142 24.82 9.56 -11.55
CA LYS A 142 26.20 9.71 -11.05
C LYS A 142 26.31 9.33 -9.57
N LEU A 143 25.29 9.65 -8.78
CA LEU A 143 25.25 9.34 -7.35
C LEU A 143 25.07 7.83 -7.10
N ASP A 144 24.24 7.17 -7.88
CA ASP A 144 24.04 5.73 -7.85
C ASP A 144 23.98 5.16 -9.28
N PRO A 145 25.10 4.72 -9.83
CA PRO A 145 25.15 4.13 -11.18
C PRO A 145 24.35 2.84 -11.34
N PHE A 146 23.98 2.23 -10.21
CA PHE A 146 23.20 0.98 -10.16
C PHE A 146 21.72 1.21 -9.88
N ASP A 147 21.27 2.47 -9.85
CA ASP A 147 19.83 2.78 -9.69
C ASP A 147 19.05 2.41 -10.96
N ASP A 148 18.38 1.27 -10.89
CA ASP A 148 17.59 0.75 -12.01
C ASP A 148 16.39 1.65 -12.35
N ALA A 149 15.77 2.29 -11.34
CA ALA A 149 14.62 3.17 -11.55
C ALA A 149 15.04 4.43 -12.34
N VAL A 150 16.14 5.05 -11.94
CA VAL A 150 16.73 6.20 -12.66
C VAL A 150 17.12 5.81 -14.08
N ARG A 151 17.74 4.63 -14.25
CA ARG A 151 18.14 4.13 -15.58
C ARG A 151 16.91 3.91 -16.47
N LEU A 152 15.85 3.31 -15.94
CA LEU A 152 14.61 3.09 -16.68
C LEU A 152 13.94 4.42 -17.05
N SER A 153 13.89 5.38 -16.13
CA SER A 153 13.33 6.73 -16.38
C SER A 153 14.08 7.47 -17.50
N ARG A 154 15.42 7.39 -17.52
CA ARG A 154 16.22 7.99 -18.60
C ARG A 154 15.93 7.36 -19.97
N LEU A 155 15.73 6.06 -20.04
CA LEU A 155 15.34 5.38 -21.29
C LEU A 155 13.93 5.78 -21.71
N ALA A 156 12.99 5.87 -20.78
CA ALA A 156 11.62 6.30 -21.04
C ALA A 156 11.60 7.76 -21.58
N ASP A 157 12.31 8.68 -20.94
CA ASP A 157 12.42 10.08 -21.40
C ASP A 157 13.00 10.18 -22.82
N ALA A 158 14.02 9.36 -23.14
CA ALA A 158 14.61 9.34 -24.47
C ALA A 158 13.61 8.85 -25.53
N ILE A 159 12.77 7.87 -25.19
CA ILE A 159 11.73 7.34 -26.07
C ILE A 159 10.60 8.35 -26.25
N GLU A 160 10.14 8.96 -25.16
CA GLU A 160 9.04 9.93 -25.18
C GLU A 160 9.40 11.23 -25.92
N ALA A 161 10.68 11.54 -26.04
CA ALA A 161 11.15 12.66 -26.86
C ALA A 161 10.79 12.50 -28.35
N HIS A 162 10.46 11.31 -28.82
CA HIS A 162 9.99 11.10 -30.18
C HIS A 162 8.53 11.56 -30.36
N PRO A 163 8.26 12.38 -31.41
CA PRO A 163 6.97 13.08 -31.51
C PRO A 163 5.79 12.18 -31.92
N THR A 164 6.05 11.04 -32.55
CA THR A 164 5.00 10.14 -33.08
C THR A 164 5.02 8.78 -32.40
N ALA A 165 3.84 8.14 -32.30
CA ALA A 165 3.74 6.79 -31.76
C ALA A 165 4.62 5.79 -32.52
N ASP A 166 4.65 5.84 -33.86
CA ASP A 166 5.50 4.99 -34.70
C ASP A 166 7.00 5.16 -34.44
N ALA A 167 7.43 6.41 -34.19
CA ALA A 167 8.83 6.68 -33.85
C ALA A 167 9.18 6.15 -32.45
N ARG A 168 8.26 6.23 -31.49
CA ARG A 168 8.41 5.61 -30.17
C ARG A 168 8.46 4.10 -30.24
N VAL A 169 7.59 3.47 -31.04
CA VAL A 169 7.62 2.02 -31.29
C VAL A 169 9.00 1.59 -31.80
N ARG A 170 9.50 2.25 -32.87
CA ARG A 170 10.84 1.93 -33.39
C ARG A 170 11.96 2.13 -32.39
N ALA A 171 11.86 3.14 -31.51
CA ALA A 171 12.83 3.38 -30.45
C ALA A 171 12.80 2.24 -29.41
N TYR A 172 11.61 1.81 -28.97
CA TYR A 172 11.48 0.65 -28.10
C TYR A 172 12.06 -0.62 -28.74
N GLU A 173 11.72 -0.91 -30.00
CA GLU A 173 12.22 -2.09 -30.72
C GLU A 173 13.74 -2.08 -30.85
N ALA A 174 14.34 -0.92 -31.15
CA ALA A 174 15.78 -0.76 -31.21
C ALA A 174 16.46 -1.03 -29.85
N ILE A 175 15.89 -0.54 -28.76
CA ILE A 175 16.40 -0.77 -27.40
C ILE A 175 16.24 -2.24 -27.00
N LEU A 176 15.10 -2.87 -27.32
CA LEU A 176 14.78 -4.25 -27.00
C LEU A 176 15.38 -5.27 -27.97
N ALA A 177 16.14 -4.83 -28.97
CA ALA A 177 16.81 -5.72 -29.89
C ALA A 177 17.70 -6.76 -29.16
N PRO A 178 17.80 -8.01 -29.62
CA PRO A 178 18.48 -9.09 -28.89
C PRO A 178 19.90 -8.76 -28.44
N GLN A 179 20.66 -8.00 -29.24
CA GLN A 179 22.02 -7.57 -28.91
C GLN A 179 22.10 -6.59 -27.73
N ASN A 180 21.02 -5.87 -27.43
CA ASN A 180 20.96 -4.86 -26.37
C ASN A 180 20.37 -5.43 -25.08
N ARG A 181 19.63 -6.54 -25.14
CA ARG A 181 18.91 -7.12 -23.96
C ARG A 181 19.84 -7.50 -22.83
N ALA A 182 21.02 -8.05 -23.11
CA ALA A 182 22.00 -8.41 -22.09
C ALA A 182 22.51 -7.19 -21.31
N ALA A 183 22.71 -6.05 -21.99
CA ALA A 183 23.12 -4.82 -21.36
C ALA A 183 22.01 -4.13 -20.57
N LEU A 184 20.73 -4.32 -20.96
CA LEU A 184 19.57 -3.82 -20.23
C LEU A 184 19.36 -4.55 -18.91
N GLY A 185 19.60 -5.85 -18.89
CA GLY A 185 19.17 -6.73 -17.81
C GLY A 185 17.68 -7.11 -17.92
N ALA A 186 17.33 -8.26 -17.39
CA ALA A 186 15.99 -8.84 -17.47
C ALA A 186 14.88 -7.94 -16.93
N PRO A 187 15.02 -7.30 -15.72
CA PRO A 187 13.96 -6.46 -15.16
C PRO A 187 13.65 -5.22 -15.99
N ALA A 188 14.67 -4.54 -16.53
CA ALA A 188 14.46 -3.35 -17.36
C ALA A 188 13.88 -3.74 -18.73
N ALA A 189 14.36 -4.83 -19.34
CA ALA A 189 13.83 -5.33 -20.61
C ALA A 189 12.34 -5.69 -20.49
N ALA A 190 11.92 -6.34 -19.41
CA ALA A 190 10.52 -6.69 -19.16
C ALA A 190 9.62 -5.44 -19.04
N ARG A 191 10.06 -4.42 -18.32
CA ARG A 191 9.29 -3.18 -18.16
C ARG A 191 9.15 -2.42 -19.47
N LEU A 192 10.24 -2.31 -20.25
CA LEU A 192 10.20 -1.67 -21.58
C LEU A 192 9.34 -2.45 -22.57
N ALA A 193 9.40 -3.78 -22.55
CA ALA A 193 8.55 -4.63 -23.40
C ALA A 193 7.06 -4.46 -23.03
N TYR A 194 6.73 -4.35 -21.73
CA TYR A 194 5.37 -4.08 -21.28
C TYR A 194 4.90 -2.66 -21.67
N GLN A 195 5.76 -1.66 -21.57
CA GLN A 195 5.44 -0.29 -22.04
C GLN A 195 5.17 -0.27 -23.54
N LEU A 196 5.98 -0.99 -24.34
CA LEU A 196 5.76 -1.14 -25.77
C LEU A 196 4.43 -1.86 -26.03
N ALA A 197 4.15 -2.97 -25.32
CA ALA A 197 2.86 -3.64 -25.43
C ALA A 197 1.70 -2.65 -25.15
N SER A 198 1.79 -1.87 -24.10
CA SER A 198 0.77 -0.87 -23.75
C SER A 198 0.61 0.21 -24.82
N LEU A 199 1.71 0.63 -25.48
CA LEU A 199 1.65 1.55 -26.61
C LEU A 199 0.95 0.91 -27.81
N GLU A 200 1.30 -0.33 -28.18
CA GLU A 200 0.68 -1.08 -29.27
C GLU A 200 -0.84 -1.27 -29.04
N SER A 201 -1.23 -1.55 -27.81
CA SER A 201 -2.65 -1.61 -27.43
C SER A 201 -3.38 -0.30 -27.67
N ARG A 202 -2.77 0.84 -27.30
CA ARG A 202 -3.36 2.18 -27.49
C ARG A 202 -3.52 2.57 -28.97
N ILE A 203 -2.62 2.11 -29.84
CA ILE A 203 -2.74 2.35 -31.29
C ILE A 203 -3.58 1.28 -31.99
N GLY A 204 -4.17 0.33 -31.25
CA GLY A 204 -5.09 -0.69 -31.76
C GLY A 204 -4.43 -1.92 -32.33
N ASN A 205 -3.13 -2.12 -32.14
CA ASN A 205 -2.39 -3.26 -32.69
C ASN A 205 -2.37 -4.44 -31.72
N THR A 206 -3.46 -5.21 -31.68
CA THR A 206 -3.67 -6.32 -30.73
C THR A 206 -2.66 -7.44 -30.90
N GLU A 207 -2.17 -7.71 -32.11
CA GLU A 207 -1.18 -8.77 -32.36
C GLU A 207 0.17 -8.41 -31.73
N LEU A 208 0.68 -7.21 -31.98
CA LEU A 208 1.94 -6.76 -31.39
C LEU A 208 1.81 -6.57 -29.89
N PHE A 209 0.67 -6.09 -29.39
CA PHE A 209 0.38 -6.08 -27.96
C PHE A 209 0.60 -7.46 -27.33
N SER A 210 -0.07 -8.48 -27.86
CA SER A 210 0.04 -9.84 -27.29
C SER A 210 1.46 -10.39 -27.35
N ARG A 211 2.17 -10.14 -28.44
CA ARG A 211 3.57 -10.54 -28.61
C ARG A 211 4.49 -9.88 -27.58
N TRP A 212 4.40 -8.55 -27.43
CA TRP A 212 5.26 -7.82 -26.50
C TRP A 212 4.91 -8.08 -25.04
N LEU A 213 3.64 -8.35 -24.74
CA LEU A 213 3.22 -8.79 -23.40
C LEU A 213 3.83 -10.15 -23.04
N ALA A 214 3.82 -11.11 -23.95
CA ALA A 214 4.47 -12.41 -23.76
C ALA A 214 6.00 -12.27 -23.59
N GLU A 215 6.64 -11.40 -24.40
CA GLU A 215 8.08 -11.13 -24.27
C GLU A 215 8.41 -10.45 -22.93
N ALA A 216 7.54 -9.61 -22.37
CA ALA A 216 7.73 -8.99 -21.06
C ALA A 216 7.76 -10.06 -19.94
N VAL A 217 6.79 -10.97 -19.93
CA VAL A 217 6.73 -12.06 -18.93
C VAL A 217 7.90 -13.02 -19.10
N LYS A 218 8.28 -13.35 -20.35
CA LYS A 218 9.43 -14.21 -20.63
C LYS A 218 10.75 -13.57 -20.18
N ALA A 219 10.90 -12.26 -20.32
CA ALA A 219 12.11 -11.55 -19.90
C ALA A 219 12.26 -11.52 -18.37
N ASP A 220 11.17 -11.27 -17.64
CA ASP A 220 11.16 -11.27 -16.18
C ASP A 220 9.79 -11.77 -15.65
N PRO A 221 9.64 -13.07 -15.36
CA PRO A 221 8.41 -13.60 -14.78
C PRO A 221 8.05 -13.00 -13.41
N SER A 222 9.03 -12.47 -12.69
CA SER A 222 8.81 -11.81 -11.39
C SER A 222 8.27 -10.38 -11.51
N TYR A 223 8.05 -9.86 -12.73
CA TYR A 223 7.45 -8.54 -12.93
C TYR A 223 5.91 -8.60 -12.82
N PRO A 224 5.30 -8.14 -11.69
CA PRO A 224 3.89 -8.39 -11.39
C PRO A 224 2.93 -7.83 -12.43
N THR A 225 3.15 -6.59 -12.87
CA THR A 225 2.25 -5.91 -13.80
C THR A 225 2.12 -6.65 -15.15
N ALA A 226 3.25 -7.15 -15.67
CA ALA A 226 3.22 -7.94 -16.90
C ALA A 226 2.59 -9.32 -16.69
N ALA A 227 2.90 -9.98 -15.57
CA ALA A 227 2.36 -11.30 -15.23
C ALA A 227 0.83 -11.25 -15.05
N GLN A 228 0.32 -10.28 -14.32
CA GLN A 228 -1.13 -10.07 -14.12
C GLN A 228 -1.84 -9.68 -15.41
N ALA A 229 -1.26 -8.78 -16.21
CA ALA A 229 -1.81 -8.39 -17.50
C ALA A 229 -1.88 -9.60 -18.47
N ALA A 230 -0.84 -10.44 -18.48
CA ALA A 230 -0.80 -11.65 -19.29
C ALA A 230 -1.85 -12.67 -18.82
N ALA A 231 -1.96 -12.91 -17.52
CA ALA A 231 -3.00 -13.77 -16.96
C ALA A 231 -4.40 -13.26 -17.32
N GLY A 232 -4.67 -11.97 -17.18
CA GLY A 232 -5.95 -11.37 -17.57
C GLY A 232 -6.26 -11.47 -19.06
N TYR A 233 -5.25 -11.22 -19.91
CA TYR A 233 -5.44 -11.19 -21.36
C TYR A 233 -5.54 -12.59 -21.99
N PHE A 234 -4.62 -13.50 -21.66
CA PHE A 234 -4.53 -14.79 -22.35
C PHE A 234 -5.60 -15.79 -21.87
N ARG A 235 -5.98 -15.78 -20.58
CA ARG A 235 -7.07 -16.60 -20.05
C ARG A 235 -8.39 -16.45 -20.82
N MET A 236 -8.69 -15.24 -21.26
CA MET A 236 -9.91 -14.97 -22.04
C MET A 236 -9.87 -15.55 -23.47
N ARG A 237 -8.71 -16.04 -23.92
CA ARG A 237 -8.46 -16.44 -25.31
C ARG A 237 -8.06 -17.90 -25.50
N VAL A 238 -7.52 -18.50 -24.44
CA VAL A 238 -7.08 -19.89 -24.46
C VAL A 238 -8.06 -20.69 -23.61
N ALA A 239 -8.86 -21.56 -24.23
CA ALA A 239 -9.80 -22.41 -23.51
C ALA A 239 -9.12 -23.68 -22.96
N ASP A 240 -7.96 -23.50 -22.31
CA ASP A 240 -7.20 -24.60 -21.68
C ASP A 240 -7.03 -24.30 -20.17
N PRO A 241 -7.73 -25.04 -19.30
CA PRO A 241 -7.62 -24.82 -17.86
C PRO A 241 -6.20 -25.05 -17.29
N ALA A 242 -5.37 -25.87 -17.93
CA ALA A 242 -3.98 -26.07 -17.49
C ALA A 242 -3.12 -24.83 -17.79
N ALA A 243 -3.34 -24.19 -18.94
CA ALA A 243 -2.70 -22.92 -19.27
C ALA A 243 -3.18 -21.79 -18.36
N ASP A 244 -4.43 -21.78 -17.93
CA ASP A 244 -4.94 -20.84 -16.93
C ASP A 244 -4.20 -20.97 -15.60
N ILE A 245 -3.98 -22.21 -15.15
CA ILE A 245 -3.20 -22.47 -13.91
C ILE A 245 -1.77 -22.00 -14.06
N GLU A 246 -1.11 -22.23 -15.19
CA GLU A 246 0.25 -21.75 -15.45
C GLU A 246 0.33 -20.22 -15.35
N LEU A 247 -0.53 -19.50 -16.06
CA LEU A 247 -0.55 -18.03 -16.09
C LEU A 247 -0.85 -17.44 -14.71
N LEU A 248 -1.84 -17.99 -13.99
CA LEU A 248 -2.19 -17.54 -12.65
C LEU A 248 -1.10 -17.86 -11.62
N SER A 249 -0.43 -19.01 -11.75
CA SER A 249 0.69 -19.37 -10.87
C SER A 249 1.87 -18.42 -11.05
N ILE A 250 2.21 -18.05 -12.29
CA ILE A 250 3.23 -17.02 -12.59
C ILE A 250 2.83 -15.67 -11.96
N ALA A 251 1.57 -15.28 -12.08
CA ALA A 251 1.10 -14.01 -11.50
C ALA A 251 1.10 -14.02 -9.97
N VAL A 252 0.73 -15.14 -9.34
CA VAL A 252 0.80 -15.33 -7.87
C VAL A 252 2.25 -15.32 -7.39
N GLU A 253 3.16 -16.00 -8.09
CA GLU A 253 4.59 -16.00 -7.74
C GLU A 253 5.20 -14.60 -7.87
N ALA A 254 4.84 -13.88 -8.95
CA ALA A 254 5.28 -12.51 -9.18
C ALA A 254 4.79 -11.54 -8.10
N ASN A 255 3.56 -11.70 -7.60
CA ASN A 255 3.00 -10.90 -6.52
C ASN A 255 2.06 -11.70 -5.62
N PRO A 256 2.58 -12.38 -4.60
CA PRO A 256 1.75 -13.09 -3.63
C PRO A 256 0.78 -12.19 -2.83
N ARG A 257 1.00 -10.88 -2.81
CA ARG A 257 0.13 -9.90 -2.13
C ARG A 257 -1.16 -9.60 -2.90
N ASP A 258 -1.23 -9.93 -4.18
CA ASP A 258 -2.42 -9.72 -5.00
C ASP A 258 -3.49 -10.78 -4.75
N LEU A 259 -4.39 -10.47 -3.85
CA LEU A 259 -5.48 -11.36 -3.46
C LEU A 259 -6.49 -11.61 -4.58
N SER A 260 -6.55 -10.75 -5.60
CA SER A 260 -7.42 -10.95 -6.77
C SER A 260 -6.93 -12.11 -7.66
N THR A 261 -5.62 -12.25 -7.81
CA THR A 261 -5.01 -13.38 -8.52
C THR A 261 -5.23 -14.70 -7.77
N TRP A 262 -5.14 -14.71 -6.43
CA TRP A 262 -5.49 -15.90 -5.62
C TRP A 262 -6.94 -16.32 -5.81
N SER A 263 -7.87 -15.36 -5.79
CA SER A 263 -9.30 -15.62 -6.03
C SER A 263 -9.54 -16.23 -7.41
N ALA A 264 -8.89 -15.70 -8.44
CA ALA A 264 -8.99 -16.25 -9.79
C ALA A 264 -8.43 -17.67 -9.90
N LEU A 265 -7.30 -17.95 -9.25
CA LEU A 265 -6.70 -19.29 -9.22
C LEU A 265 -7.61 -20.29 -8.49
N LEU A 266 -8.18 -19.89 -7.36
CA LEU A 266 -9.14 -20.69 -6.60
C LEU A 266 -10.39 -21.01 -7.42
N SER A 267 -10.96 -20.03 -8.11
CA SER A 267 -12.13 -20.25 -8.98
C SER A 267 -11.86 -21.34 -10.03
N VAL A 268 -10.73 -21.28 -10.74
CA VAL A 268 -10.38 -22.30 -11.75
C VAL A 268 -10.25 -23.69 -11.11
N LEU A 269 -9.61 -23.79 -9.94
CA LEU A 269 -9.43 -25.08 -9.25
C LEU A 269 -10.74 -25.65 -8.75
N LEU A 270 -11.61 -24.82 -8.14
CA LEU A 270 -12.91 -25.23 -7.63
C LEU A 270 -13.84 -25.65 -8.77
N ASP A 271 -13.98 -24.84 -9.81
CA ASP A 271 -14.81 -25.12 -11.00
C ASP A 271 -14.35 -26.38 -11.76
N GLY A 272 -13.05 -26.65 -11.67
CA GLY A 272 -12.46 -27.88 -12.20
C GLY A 272 -12.58 -29.10 -11.31
N GLY A 273 -13.07 -28.97 -10.06
CA GLY A 273 -13.14 -30.06 -9.08
C GLY A 273 -11.78 -30.50 -8.50
N ALA A 274 -10.74 -29.68 -8.68
CA ALA A 274 -9.38 -29.93 -8.16
C ALA A 274 -9.27 -29.53 -6.67
N PHE A 275 -10.13 -30.09 -5.83
CA PHE A 275 -10.33 -29.69 -4.44
C PHE A 275 -9.07 -29.78 -3.57
N LYS A 276 -8.20 -30.78 -3.80
CA LYS A 276 -6.93 -30.87 -3.06
C LYS A 276 -6.02 -29.67 -3.33
N SER A 277 -5.92 -29.25 -4.57
CA SER A 277 -5.17 -28.05 -4.95
C SER A 277 -5.86 -26.79 -4.48
N ALA A 278 -7.20 -26.74 -4.55
CA ALA A 278 -7.98 -25.62 -4.06
C ALA A 278 -7.82 -25.44 -2.54
N GLU A 279 -7.83 -26.51 -1.75
CA GLU A 279 -7.57 -26.49 -0.31
C GLU A 279 -6.20 -25.82 0.00
N ARG A 280 -5.11 -26.33 -0.62
CA ARG A 280 -3.76 -25.76 -0.45
C ARG A 280 -3.76 -24.27 -0.79
N THR A 281 -4.31 -23.91 -1.95
CA THR A 281 -4.35 -22.52 -2.44
C THR A 281 -5.19 -21.62 -1.53
N ALA A 282 -6.34 -22.08 -1.03
CA ALA A 282 -7.18 -21.32 -0.12
C ALA A 282 -6.49 -21.06 1.23
N ARG A 283 -5.79 -22.05 1.79
CA ARG A 283 -5.02 -21.88 3.04
C ARG A 283 -3.92 -20.81 2.86
N MET A 284 -3.23 -20.81 1.72
CA MET A 284 -2.22 -19.82 1.39
C MET A 284 -2.84 -18.42 1.23
N ALA A 285 -3.94 -18.31 0.49
CA ALA A 285 -4.65 -17.04 0.27
C ALA A 285 -5.19 -16.44 1.59
N ILE A 286 -5.69 -17.28 2.50
CA ILE A 286 -6.12 -16.87 3.85
C ILE A 286 -4.93 -16.28 4.62
N ALA A 287 -3.79 -16.95 4.63
CA ALA A 287 -2.61 -16.48 5.36
C ALA A 287 -2.11 -15.11 4.84
N VAL A 288 -2.11 -14.93 3.51
CA VAL A 288 -1.75 -13.64 2.90
C VAL A 288 -2.80 -12.56 3.23
N ALA A 289 -4.09 -12.88 3.14
CA ALA A 289 -5.16 -11.93 3.45
C ALA A 289 -5.16 -11.51 4.93
N GLU A 290 -4.86 -12.43 5.85
CA GLU A 290 -4.67 -12.12 7.28
C GLU A 290 -3.48 -11.17 7.50
N ALA A 291 -2.34 -11.44 6.84
CA ALA A 291 -1.16 -10.59 6.92
C ALA A 291 -1.43 -9.19 6.34
N GLU A 292 -2.18 -9.09 5.24
CA GLU A 292 -2.60 -7.81 4.65
C GLU A 292 -3.78 -7.16 5.39
N ARG A 293 -4.33 -7.78 6.43
CA ARG A 293 -5.47 -7.30 7.24
C ARG A 293 -6.76 -7.10 6.42
N ARG A 294 -6.95 -7.93 5.40
CA ARG A 294 -8.12 -7.91 4.52
C ARG A 294 -9.18 -8.89 5.00
N ASN A 295 -9.81 -8.58 6.12
CA ASN A 295 -10.76 -9.48 6.79
C ASN A 295 -11.90 -9.95 5.89
N GLU A 296 -12.42 -9.10 5.00
CA GLU A 296 -13.48 -9.47 4.07
C GLU A 296 -13.04 -10.60 3.13
N LEU A 297 -11.81 -10.54 2.61
CA LEU A 297 -11.24 -11.58 1.75
C LEU A 297 -10.87 -12.84 2.54
N VAL A 298 -10.48 -12.70 3.81
CA VAL A 298 -10.29 -13.85 4.70
C VAL A 298 -11.58 -14.67 4.80
N TYR A 299 -12.74 -14.01 4.94
CA TYR A 299 -14.03 -14.72 4.99
C TYR A 299 -14.39 -15.35 3.65
N SER A 300 -14.14 -14.65 2.53
CA SER A 300 -14.34 -15.21 1.18
C SER A 300 -13.51 -16.48 0.98
N PHE A 301 -12.20 -16.41 1.19
CA PHE A 301 -11.31 -17.56 1.04
C PHE A 301 -11.60 -18.69 2.05
N THR A 302 -12.16 -18.38 3.22
CA THR A 302 -12.65 -19.42 4.15
C THR A 302 -13.86 -20.14 3.57
N GLY A 303 -14.75 -19.45 2.86
CA GLY A 303 -15.84 -20.04 2.11
C GLY A 303 -15.35 -20.98 1.00
N ASP A 304 -14.32 -20.55 0.26
CA ASP A 304 -13.66 -21.35 -0.79
C ASP A 304 -12.97 -22.58 -0.19
N LEU A 305 -12.26 -22.43 0.94
CA LEU A 305 -11.66 -23.54 1.68
C LEU A 305 -12.73 -24.57 2.12
N ALA A 306 -13.81 -24.08 2.69
CA ALA A 306 -14.92 -24.95 3.11
C ALA A 306 -15.54 -25.67 1.92
N THR A 307 -15.67 -25.01 0.77
CA THR A 307 -16.14 -25.61 -0.49
C THR A 307 -15.18 -26.71 -0.97
N ALA A 308 -13.88 -26.47 -0.92
CA ALA A 308 -12.86 -27.47 -1.29
C ALA A 308 -12.89 -28.69 -0.39
N LEU A 309 -12.97 -28.49 0.94
CA LEU A 309 -13.05 -29.56 1.91
C LEU A 309 -14.36 -30.37 1.79
N TRP A 310 -15.48 -29.66 1.63
CA TRP A 310 -16.79 -30.30 1.43
C TRP A 310 -16.82 -31.13 0.13
N GLY A 311 -16.35 -30.57 -0.98
CA GLY A 311 -16.30 -31.27 -2.27
C GLY A 311 -15.37 -32.50 -2.29
N SER A 312 -14.30 -32.50 -1.48
CA SER A 312 -13.42 -33.64 -1.28
C SER A 312 -13.97 -34.67 -0.28
N GLY A 313 -15.12 -34.41 0.34
CA GLY A 313 -15.75 -35.31 1.34
C GLY A 313 -15.29 -35.07 2.79
N GLN A 314 -14.48 -34.09 3.04
CA GLN A 314 -13.97 -33.70 4.38
C GLN A 314 -14.92 -32.70 5.07
N ARG A 315 -16.24 -33.03 5.10
CA ARG A 315 -17.27 -32.09 5.58
C ARG A 315 -17.10 -31.71 7.05
N GLN A 316 -16.62 -32.60 7.91
CA GLN A 316 -16.38 -32.29 9.33
C GLN A 316 -15.25 -31.27 9.47
N GLU A 317 -14.21 -31.36 8.66
CA GLU A 317 -13.10 -30.40 8.63
C GLU A 317 -13.58 -29.04 8.08
N ALA A 318 -14.42 -29.04 7.03
CA ALA A 318 -15.05 -27.82 6.52
C ALA A 318 -15.87 -27.12 7.62
N SER A 319 -16.68 -27.86 8.38
CA SER A 319 -17.44 -27.33 9.53
C SER A 319 -16.51 -26.75 10.60
N HIS A 320 -15.43 -27.47 10.92
CA HIS A 320 -14.44 -27.03 11.92
C HIS A 320 -13.75 -25.72 11.51
N GLU A 321 -13.29 -25.59 10.28
CA GLU A 321 -12.64 -24.35 9.78
C GLU A 321 -13.63 -23.17 9.80
N LEU A 322 -14.88 -23.39 9.39
CA LEU A 322 -15.93 -22.37 9.46
C LEU A 322 -16.22 -21.96 10.90
N ASP A 323 -16.34 -22.93 11.84
CA ASP A 323 -16.58 -22.64 13.25
C ASP A 323 -15.39 -21.89 13.89
N LEU A 324 -14.16 -22.27 13.56
CA LEU A 324 -12.95 -21.57 14.01
C LEU A 324 -12.97 -20.10 13.58
N ARG A 325 -13.31 -19.84 12.32
CA ARG A 325 -13.39 -18.47 11.77
C ARG A 325 -14.52 -17.68 12.43
N MET A 326 -15.68 -18.31 12.62
CA MET A 326 -16.81 -17.69 13.30
C MET A 326 -16.52 -17.34 14.75
N ASN A 327 -15.75 -18.18 15.46
CA ASN A 327 -15.33 -17.90 16.84
C ASN A 327 -14.43 -16.66 16.88
N ARG A 328 -13.43 -16.56 16.00
CA ARG A 328 -12.57 -15.36 15.89
C ARG A 328 -13.39 -14.10 15.61
N LEU A 329 -14.29 -14.16 14.62
CA LEU A 329 -15.18 -13.02 14.31
C LEU A 329 -16.02 -12.63 15.54
N THR A 330 -16.49 -13.59 16.31
CA THR A 330 -17.27 -13.35 17.52
C THR A 330 -16.43 -12.70 18.61
N GLU A 331 -15.21 -13.15 18.82
CA GLU A 331 -14.27 -12.55 19.78
C GLU A 331 -13.92 -11.12 19.43
N ASP A 332 -13.60 -10.85 18.14
CA ASP A 332 -13.28 -9.49 17.67
C ASP A 332 -14.50 -8.55 17.80
N TYR A 333 -15.69 -9.03 17.44
CA TYR A 333 -16.95 -8.29 17.59
C TYR A 333 -17.22 -7.93 19.05
N ARG A 334 -17.09 -8.89 19.97
CA ARG A 334 -17.25 -8.67 21.41
C ARG A 334 -16.21 -7.68 21.97
N ARG A 335 -14.97 -7.74 21.47
CA ARG A 335 -13.93 -6.78 21.85
C ARG A 335 -14.32 -5.35 21.44
N VAL A 336 -14.83 -5.18 20.22
CA VAL A 336 -15.29 -3.86 19.74
C VAL A 336 -16.45 -3.35 20.58
N ILE A 337 -17.47 -4.20 20.87
CA ILE A 337 -18.61 -3.82 21.72
C ILE A 337 -18.13 -3.41 23.12
N SER A 338 -17.22 -4.18 23.70
CA SER A 338 -16.65 -3.88 25.04
C SER A 338 -15.87 -2.55 25.07
N LEU A 339 -15.23 -2.17 23.95
CA LEU A 339 -14.58 -0.86 23.85
C LEU A 339 -15.58 0.27 23.67
N MET A 340 -16.70 0.04 22.97
CA MET A 340 -17.76 1.04 22.76
C MET A 340 -18.66 1.22 23.99
N ASP A 341 -18.90 0.18 24.76
CA ASP A 341 -19.67 0.16 26.00
C ASP A 341 -18.89 -0.54 27.12
N PRO A 342 -18.00 0.19 27.82
CA PRO A 342 -17.23 -0.38 28.94
C PRO A 342 -18.10 -0.84 30.12
N SER A 343 -19.39 -0.47 30.15
CA SER A 343 -20.33 -0.85 31.21
C SER A 343 -21.08 -2.18 30.92
N ILE A 344 -20.89 -2.77 29.74
CA ILE A 344 -21.57 -4.01 29.35
C ILE A 344 -21.18 -5.19 30.27
N THR A 345 -22.17 -5.90 30.79
CA THR A 345 -21.89 -7.07 31.63
C THR A 345 -21.39 -8.25 30.79
N ASN A 346 -20.54 -9.09 31.37
CA ASN A 346 -20.07 -10.33 30.72
C ASN A 346 -21.18 -11.24 30.25
N GLU A 347 -22.30 -11.31 31.00
CA GLU A 347 -23.46 -12.11 30.63
C GLU A 347 -24.17 -11.59 29.38
N ARG A 348 -24.28 -10.25 29.26
CA ARG A 348 -24.84 -9.60 28.06
C ARG A 348 -23.91 -9.76 26.88
N LEU A 349 -22.61 -9.49 27.08
CA LEU A 349 -21.57 -9.63 26.07
C LEU A 349 -21.51 -11.08 25.52
N ALA A 350 -21.69 -12.09 26.36
CA ALA A 350 -21.69 -13.50 25.96
C ALA A 350 -22.85 -13.85 24.99
N ARG A 351 -23.94 -13.09 25.01
CA ARG A 351 -25.10 -13.27 24.12
C ARG A 351 -24.98 -12.51 22.81
N GLU A 352 -23.94 -11.63 22.68
CA GLU A 352 -23.71 -10.88 21.46
C GLU A 352 -22.97 -11.75 20.44
N PHE A 353 -23.53 -11.83 19.24
CA PHE A 353 -22.96 -12.52 18.09
C PHE A 353 -22.92 -11.60 16.88
N PRO A 354 -21.80 -11.58 16.13
CA PRO A 354 -21.72 -10.81 14.89
C PRO A 354 -22.71 -11.36 13.85
N PRO A 355 -23.13 -10.53 12.91
CA PRO A 355 -23.79 -11.01 11.69
C PRO A 355 -22.91 -12.05 10.98
N LEU A 356 -23.51 -13.03 10.30
CA LEU A 356 -22.77 -13.97 9.48
C LEU A 356 -22.49 -13.36 8.10
N PRO A 357 -21.24 -13.28 7.66
CA PRO A 357 -20.93 -12.80 6.31
C PRO A 357 -21.65 -13.64 5.24
N SER A 358 -22.17 -12.96 4.23
CA SER A 358 -22.93 -13.60 3.15
C SER A 358 -22.13 -14.66 2.39
N THR A 359 -20.81 -14.45 2.24
CA THR A 359 -19.87 -15.38 1.61
C THR A 359 -19.76 -16.74 2.33
N LEU A 360 -20.07 -16.80 3.63
CA LEU A 360 -20.04 -18.02 4.42
C LEU A 360 -21.42 -18.65 4.62
N SER A 361 -22.49 -17.88 4.43
CA SER A 361 -23.84 -18.25 4.89
C SER A 361 -24.35 -19.55 4.27
N ILE A 362 -24.28 -19.70 2.94
CA ILE A 362 -24.83 -20.86 2.23
C ILE A 362 -24.06 -22.14 2.59
N ALA A 363 -22.72 -22.06 2.65
CA ALA A 363 -21.89 -23.20 3.01
C ALA A 363 -22.18 -23.67 4.45
N MET A 364 -22.22 -22.75 5.41
CA MET A 364 -22.51 -23.08 6.82
C MET A 364 -23.90 -23.65 7.01
N LEU A 365 -24.91 -23.05 6.38
CA LEU A 365 -26.30 -23.53 6.44
C LEU A 365 -26.46 -24.88 5.77
N GLY A 366 -25.82 -25.09 4.62
CA GLY A 366 -25.85 -26.37 3.90
C GLY A 366 -25.25 -27.52 4.72
N ILE A 367 -24.10 -27.32 5.31
CA ILE A 367 -23.41 -28.29 6.15
C ILE A 367 -24.24 -28.59 7.39
N ALA A 368 -24.71 -27.55 8.12
CA ALA A 368 -25.53 -27.75 9.32
C ALA A 368 -26.84 -28.45 9.03
N GLN A 369 -27.49 -28.18 7.89
CA GLN A 369 -28.71 -28.88 7.45
C GLN A 369 -28.42 -30.36 7.17
N LYS A 370 -27.32 -30.68 6.51
CA LYS A 370 -26.92 -32.06 6.22
C LYS A 370 -26.55 -32.86 7.46
N ASP A 371 -25.91 -32.22 8.43
CA ASP A 371 -25.53 -32.83 9.71
C ASP A 371 -26.74 -33.02 10.64
N GLY A 372 -27.90 -32.42 10.33
CA GLY A 372 -29.13 -32.54 11.11
C GLY A 372 -29.14 -31.76 12.43
N ASP A 373 -28.17 -30.84 12.62
CA ASP A 373 -28.13 -29.97 13.80
C ASP A 373 -29.07 -28.77 13.63
N THR A 374 -30.34 -29.00 14.00
CA THR A 374 -31.38 -27.98 13.86
C THR A 374 -31.14 -26.74 14.71
N LYS A 375 -30.51 -26.87 15.88
CA LYS A 375 -30.21 -25.70 16.73
C LYS A 375 -29.11 -24.82 16.13
N LYS A 376 -28.03 -25.46 15.67
CA LYS A 376 -26.96 -24.76 14.96
C LYS A 376 -27.49 -24.11 13.69
N PHE A 377 -28.29 -24.82 12.92
CA PHE A 377 -28.90 -24.32 11.70
C PHE A 377 -29.79 -23.08 11.94
N ASP A 378 -30.68 -23.09 12.92
CA ASP A 378 -31.58 -21.97 13.24
C ASP A 378 -30.76 -20.73 13.69
N LEU A 379 -29.74 -20.93 14.52
CA LEU A 379 -28.84 -19.87 14.92
C LEU A 379 -28.07 -19.26 13.73
N LEU A 380 -27.54 -20.11 12.84
CA LEU A 380 -26.82 -19.66 11.66
C LEU A 380 -27.72 -18.90 10.67
N LEU A 381 -28.97 -19.37 10.51
CA LEU A 381 -29.95 -18.68 9.66
C LEU A 381 -30.27 -17.28 10.19
N GLU A 382 -30.56 -17.15 11.48
CA GLU A 382 -30.77 -15.85 12.11
C GLU A 382 -29.58 -14.91 11.88
N ARG A 383 -28.35 -15.41 12.06
CA ARG A 383 -27.14 -14.64 11.84
C ARG A 383 -26.91 -14.25 10.36
N ALA A 384 -27.26 -15.14 9.42
CA ALA A 384 -27.17 -14.87 7.99
C ALA A 384 -28.17 -13.76 7.56
N LEU A 385 -29.40 -13.79 8.10
CA LEU A 385 -30.39 -12.75 7.84
C LEU A 385 -29.94 -11.38 8.40
N ARG A 386 -29.39 -11.36 9.61
CA ARG A 386 -28.78 -10.14 10.18
C ARG A 386 -27.56 -9.68 9.36
N GLY A 387 -26.82 -10.61 8.76
CA GLY A 387 -25.68 -10.30 7.90
C GLY A 387 -26.10 -9.51 6.67
N THR A 388 -27.12 -10.01 5.96
CA THR A 388 -27.68 -9.30 4.80
C THR A 388 -28.29 -7.94 5.17
N ASP A 389 -28.95 -7.83 6.34
CA ASP A 389 -29.46 -6.53 6.82
C ASP A 389 -28.31 -5.53 7.11
N ALA A 390 -27.20 -6.00 7.67
CA ALA A 390 -26.04 -5.17 7.92
C ALA A 390 -25.34 -4.72 6.61
N GLU A 391 -25.30 -5.59 5.58
CA GLU A 391 -24.76 -5.27 4.26
C GLU A 391 -25.64 -4.24 3.54
N VAL A 392 -26.96 -4.39 3.59
CA VAL A 392 -27.93 -3.40 3.07
C VAL A 392 -27.69 -2.04 3.71
N LYS A 393 -27.68 -1.99 5.05
CA LYS A 393 -27.47 -0.74 5.78
C LYS A 393 -26.12 -0.09 5.43
N ARG A 394 -25.03 -0.87 5.34
CA ARG A 394 -23.73 -0.36 4.95
C ARG A 394 -23.72 0.25 3.55
N ALA A 395 -24.36 -0.44 2.59
CA ALA A 395 -24.50 0.05 1.23
C ALA A 395 -25.29 1.36 1.17
N GLU A 396 -26.38 1.47 1.93
CA GLU A 396 -27.16 2.71 2.06
C GLU A 396 -26.32 3.85 2.68
N ASP A 397 -25.62 3.58 3.79
CA ASP A 397 -24.76 4.56 4.49
C ASP A 397 -23.60 5.06 3.59
N GLN A 398 -23.12 4.22 2.68
CA GLN A 398 -22.05 4.56 1.71
C GLN A 398 -22.59 5.25 0.44
N GLY A 399 -23.91 5.43 0.31
CA GLY A 399 -24.53 6.01 -0.88
C GLY A 399 -24.39 5.13 -2.12
N SER A 400 -24.33 3.80 -1.95
CA SER A 400 -24.32 2.84 -3.06
C SER A 400 -25.57 2.93 -3.92
N SER A 401 -25.50 2.43 -5.14
CA SER A 401 -26.68 2.44 -6.02
C SER A 401 -27.84 1.62 -5.44
N THR A 402 -29.07 1.97 -5.80
CA THR A 402 -30.24 1.20 -5.38
C THR A 402 -30.17 -0.27 -5.86
N ALA A 403 -29.54 -0.51 -7.01
CA ALA A 403 -29.33 -1.86 -7.54
C ALA A 403 -28.37 -2.68 -6.69
N ASP A 404 -27.31 -2.06 -6.12
CA ASP A 404 -26.40 -2.73 -5.21
C ASP A 404 -27.12 -3.14 -3.91
N VAL A 405 -27.90 -2.24 -3.33
CA VAL A 405 -28.76 -2.55 -2.17
C VAL A 405 -29.71 -3.70 -2.50
N GLY A 406 -30.33 -3.66 -3.67
CA GLY A 406 -31.22 -4.72 -4.16
C GLY A 406 -30.55 -6.08 -4.29
N SER A 407 -29.24 -6.11 -4.61
CA SER A 407 -28.49 -7.37 -4.70
C SER A 407 -28.38 -8.10 -3.34
N PHE A 408 -28.17 -7.36 -2.24
CA PHE A 408 -28.17 -7.95 -0.89
C PHE A 408 -29.57 -8.43 -0.46
N LEU A 409 -30.64 -7.69 -0.83
CA LEU A 409 -32.02 -8.12 -0.61
C LEU A 409 -32.35 -9.39 -1.40
N LEU A 410 -31.82 -9.51 -2.63
CA LEU A 410 -31.96 -10.71 -3.45
C LEU A 410 -31.27 -11.92 -2.79
N GLN A 411 -30.08 -11.73 -2.26
CA GLN A 411 -29.33 -12.77 -1.55
C GLN A 411 -30.10 -13.26 -0.32
N ARG A 412 -30.77 -12.36 0.43
CA ARG A 412 -31.66 -12.71 1.52
C ARG A 412 -32.82 -13.59 1.02
N ALA A 413 -33.47 -13.21 -0.09
CA ALA A 413 -34.55 -13.99 -0.68
C ALA A 413 -34.10 -15.40 -1.11
N VAL A 414 -32.91 -15.50 -1.74
CA VAL A 414 -32.29 -16.79 -2.12
C VAL A 414 -32.06 -17.68 -0.90
N THR A 415 -31.51 -17.13 0.18
CA THR A 415 -31.27 -17.88 1.42
C THR A 415 -32.57 -18.44 2.00
N LEU A 416 -33.63 -17.63 2.09
CA LEU A 416 -34.95 -18.05 2.57
C LEU A 416 -35.57 -19.14 1.69
N LEU A 417 -35.45 -19.01 0.37
CA LEU A 417 -35.97 -19.99 -0.59
C LEU A 417 -35.17 -21.29 -0.61
N LEU A 418 -33.83 -21.22 -0.55
CA LEU A 418 -33.00 -22.44 -0.51
C LEU A 418 -33.27 -23.29 0.72
N PHE A 419 -33.50 -22.68 1.87
CA PHE A 419 -33.64 -23.37 3.14
C PHE A 419 -35.08 -23.47 3.65
N GLY A 420 -36.04 -22.89 2.94
CA GLY A 420 -37.50 -23.07 3.20
C GLY A 420 -38.01 -22.42 4.48
N LYS A 421 -37.39 -21.34 4.96
CA LYS A 421 -37.76 -20.61 6.18
C LYS A 421 -38.36 -19.21 5.83
N ASP A 422 -39.23 -18.73 6.71
CA ASP A 422 -39.87 -17.38 6.65
C ASP A 422 -40.43 -17.00 5.29
N LEU A 423 -41.03 -17.94 4.60
CA LEU A 423 -41.50 -17.80 3.20
C LEU A 423 -42.55 -16.71 3.04
N SER A 424 -43.26 -16.31 4.08
CA SER A 424 -44.25 -15.22 4.06
C SER A 424 -43.66 -13.86 3.76
N THR A 425 -42.35 -13.63 4.03
CA THR A 425 -41.65 -12.37 3.82
C THR A 425 -41.15 -12.23 2.37
N VAL A 426 -40.96 -13.36 1.68
CA VAL A 426 -40.30 -13.43 0.36
C VAL A 426 -41.03 -12.62 -0.70
N PRO A 427 -42.36 -12.61 -0.85
CA PRO A 427 -43.03 -11.83 -1.88
C PRO A 427 -42.72 -10.34 -1.81
N LYS A 428 -42.83 -9.76 -0.61
CA LYS A 428 -42.51 -8.34 -0.40
C LYS A 428 -41.04 -8.06 -0.72
N LEU A 429 -40.13 -8.93 -0.28
CA LEU A 429 -38.69 -8.81 -0.51
C LEU A 429 -38.39 -8.79 -2.03
N LEU A 430 -38.98 -9.68 -2.81
CA LEU A 430 -38.84 -9.71 -4.28
C LEU A 430 -39.39 -8.46 -4.96
N ASP A 431 -40.51 -7.94 -4.46
CA ASP A 431 -41.04 -6.65 -4.97
C ASP A 431 -40.06 -5.49 -4.71
N ASP A 432 -39.43 -5.47 -3.56
CA ASP A 432 -38.43 -4.44 -3.23
C ASP A 432 -37.17 -4.61 -4.07
N VAL A 433 -36.73 -5.85 -4.36
CA VAL A 433 -35.60 -6.13 -5.28
C VAL A 433 -35.91 -5.68 -6.71
N VAL A 434 -37.12 -5.89 -7.21
CA VAL A 434 -37.56 -5.39 -8.55
C VAL A 434 -37.56 -3.87 -8.57
N LYS A 435 -38.10 -3.22 -7.55
CA LYS A 435 -38.11 -1.76 -7.45
C LYS A 435 -36.70 -1.13 -7.43
N SER A 436 -35.75 -1.82 -6.86
CA SER A 436 -34.36 -1.38 -6.83
C SER A 436 -33.65 -1.47 -8.19
N GLY A 437 -34.21 -2.18 -9.14
CA GLY A 437 -33.62 -2.46 -10.46
C GLY A 437 -32.61 -3.61 -10.47
N ALA A 438 -32.39 -4.29 -9.34
CA ALA A 438 -31.49 -5.45 -9.25
C ALA A 438 -32.05 -6.71 -9.92
N LEU A 439 -33.36 -6.77 -10.14
CA LEU A 439 -34.04 -7.91 -10.74
C LEU A 439 -35.12 -7.41 -11.71
N GLY A 440 -35.14 -7.96 -12.92
CA GLY A 440 -36.23 -7.72 -13.87
C GLY A 440 -37.41 -8.70 -13.67
N ASP A 441 -38.52 -8.45 -14.37
CA ASP A 441 -39.77 -9.24 -14.27
C ASP A 441 -39.53 -10.74 -14.55
N GLN A 442 -38.71 -11.09 -15.53
CA GLN A 442 -38.40 -12.49 -15.85
C GLN A 442 -37.63 -13.15 -14.69
N GLY A 443 -36.70 -12.41 -14.07
CA GLY A 443 -36.01 -12.88 -12.89
C GLY A 443 -36.95 -13.10 -11.71
N LYS A 444 -37.95 -12.20 -11.50
CA LYS A 444 -38.96 -12.35 -10.46
C LYS A 444 -39.79 -13.63 -10.65
N ALA A 445 -40.19 -13.93 -11.87
CA ALA A 445 -40.98 -15.14 -12.17
C ALA A 445 -40.27 -16.43 -11.74
N ARG A 446 -38.95 -16.49 -11.84
CA ARG A 446 -38.11 -17.59 -11.33
C ARG A 446 -38.27 -17.77 -9.81
N PHE A 447 -38.18 -16.69 -9.05
CA PHE A 447 -38.26 -16.74 -7.59
C PHE A 447 -39.67 -17.01 -7.10
N ASP A 448 -40.69 -16.51 -7.82
CA ASP A 448 -42.09 -16.84 -7.57
C ASP A 448 -42.36 -18.33 -7.78
N ALA A 449 -41.75 -18.95 -8.81
CA ALA A 449 -41.82 -20.40 -9.02
C ALA A 449 -41.12 -21.20 -7.93
N MET A 450 -39.96 -20.76 -7.44
CA MET A 450 -39.24 -21.34 -6.29
C MET A 450 -40.10 -21.24 -5.02
N LEU A 451 -40.77 -20.13 -4.80
CA LEU A 451 -41.70 -19.94 -3.70
C LEU A 451 -42.88 -20.92 -3.80
N ALA A 452 -43.47 -21.14 -4.99
CA ALA A 452 -44.49 -22.12 -5.23
C ALA A 452 -44.04 -23.53 -4.87
N TRP A 453 -42.83 -23.92 -5.24
CA TRP A 453 -42.22 -25.18 -4.79
C TRP A 453 -42.19 -25.29 -3.27
N ARG A 454 -41.67 -24.28 -2.58
CA ARG A 454 -41.60 -24.27 -1.11
C ARG A 454 -42.93 -24.28 -0.41
N GLN A 455 -43.97 -23.81 -1.09
CA GLN A 455 -45.37 -23.88 -0.61
C GLN A 455 -46.04 -25.23 -0.90
N GLY A 456 -45.33 -26.23 -1.41
CA GLY A 456 -45.86 -27.52 -1.78
C GLY A 456 -46.66 -27.58 -3.07
N LYS A 457 -46.63 -26.53 -3.91
CA LYS A 457 -47.29 -26.49 -5.20
C LYS A 457 -46.37 -27.02 -6.30
N ALA A 458 -45.94 -28.27 -6.20
CA ALA A 458 -44.91 -28.84 -7.06
C ALA A 458 -45.25 -28.76 -8.55
N ASP A 459 -46.48 -29.05 -8.98
CA ASP A 459 -46.86 -28.98 -10.41
C ASP A 459 -46.76 -27.57 -10.99
N VAL A 460 -47.11 -26.56 -10.20
CA VAL A 460 -47.01 -25.15 -10.62
C VAL A 460 -45.55 -24.78 -10.76
N ALA A 461 -44.73 -25.15 -9.81
CA ALA A 461 -43.28 -24.90 -9.81
C ALA A 461 -42.57 -25.60 -10.99
N LEU A 462 -42.88 -26.87 -11.24
CA LEU A 462 -42.30 -27.64 -12.34
C LEU A 462 -42.59 -27.00 -13.70
N LYS A 463 -43.87 -26.64 -13.92
CA LYS A 463 -44.24 -25.95 -15.17
C LYS A 463 -43.55 -24.63 -15.41
N ALA A 464 -43.37 -23.81 -14.35
CA ALA A 464 -42.76 -22.50 -14.46
C ALA A 464 -41.20 -22.58 -14.52
N LEU A 465 -40.57 -23.55 -13.86
CA LEU A 465 -39.09 -23.70 -13.83
C LEU A 465 -38.53 -24.47 -15.04
N GLU A 466 -39.34 -25.31 -15.69
CA GLU A 466 -38.91 -26.13 -16.82
C GLU A 466 -38.19 -25.33 -17.94
N PRO A 467 -38.73 -24.19 -18.44
CA PRO A 467 -38.04 -23.42 -19.50
C PRO A 467 -36.76 -22.72 -18.98
N LEU A 468 -36.59 -22.53 -17.66
CA LEU A 468 -35.48 -21.78 -17.05
C LEU A 468 -34.33 -22.68 -16.67
N ARG A 469 -34.55 -23.96 -16.37
CA ARG A 469 -33.61 -24.89 -15.78
C ARG A 469 -32.33 -25.12 -16.60
N ALA A 470 -32.41 -24.93 -17.92
CA ALA A 470 -31.25 -25.19 -18.81
C ALA A 470 -30.15 -24.13 -18.65
N ASN A 471 -30.50 -22.90 -18.24
CA ASN A 471 -29.60 -21.77 -18.20
C ASN A 471 -29.45 -21.14 -16.80
N ASP A 472 -30.08 -21.72 -15.79
CA ASP A 472 -30.11 -21.19 -14.44
C ASP A 472 -30.01 -22.33 -13.40
N ALA A 473 -28.85 -22.44 -12.78
CA ALA A 473 -28.55 -23.51 -11.80
C ALA A 473 -29.48 -23.49 -10.59
N LEU A 474 -29.90 -22.29 -10.13
CA LEU A 474 -30.80 -22.17 -8.98
C LEU A 474 -32.23 -22.61 -9.36
N ALA A 475 -32.69 -22.23 -10.56
CA ALA A 475 -33.95 -22.73 -11.11
C ALA A 475 -33.92 -24.25 -11.31
N GLN A 476 -32.82 -24.79 -11.81
CA GLN A 476 -32.60 -26.22 -11.99
C GLN A 476 -32.62 -26.96 -10.64
N TYR A 477 -31.97 -26.41 -9.60
CA TYR A 477 -31.99 -26.98 -8.25
C TYR A 477 -33.38 -27.01 -7.65
N ALA A 478 -34.16 -25.95 -7.80
CA ALA A 478 -35.55 -25.90 -7.37
C ALA A 478 -36.43 -26.86 -8.16
N TYR A 479 -36.23 -26.98 -9.48
CA TYR A 479 -36.93 -27.91 -10.35
C TYR A 479 -36.64 -29.38 -9.92
N ALA A 480 -35.36 -29.72 -9.70
CA ALA A 480 -34.97 -31.05 -9.22
C ALA A 480 -35.61 -31.38 -7.85
N SER A 481 -35.65 -30.37 -6.97
CA SER A 481 -36.28 -30.53 -5.65
C SER A 481 -37.80 -30.72 -5.75
N ALA A 482 -38.46 -29.97 -6.63
CA ALA A 482 -39.90 -30.13 -6.89
C ALA A 482 -40.20 -31.50 -7.52
N LEU A 483 -39.32 -32.09 -8.35
CA LEU A 483 -39.45 -33.45 -8.86
C LEU A 483 -39.41 -34.47 -7.73
N VAL A 484 -38.61 -34.29 -6.68
CA VAL A 484 -38.58 -35.17 -5.52
C VAL A 484 -39.95 -35.13 -4.80
N ASP A 485 -40.48 -33.92 -4.59
CA ASP A 485 -41.79 -33.70 -3.95
C ASP A 485 -42.96 -34.31 -4.78
N ALA A 486 -42.79 -34.25 -6.11
CA ALA A 486 -43.72 -34.89 -7.04
C ALA A 486 -43.51 -36.43 -7.20
N LYS A 487 -42.61 -37.05 -6.42
CA LYS A 487 -42.22 -38.46 -6.49
C LYS A 487 -41.63 -38.93 -7.83
N ARG A 488 -41.06 -38.00 -8.62
CA ARG A 488 -40.34 -38.26 -9.88
C ARG A 488 -38.86 -38.44 -9.63
N THR A 489 -38.48 -39.34 -8.71
CA THR A 489 -37.12 -39.51 -8.23
C THR A 489 -36.04 -39.78 -9.30
N PRO A 490 -36.29 -40.60 -10.36
CA PRO A 490 -35.28 -40.83 -11.38
C PRO A 490 -34.89 -39.58 -12.16
N GLU A 491 -35.87 -38.68 -12.42
CA GLU A 491 -35.65 -37.42 -13.10
C GLU A 491 -34.91 -36.42 -12.18
N ALA A 492 -35.28 -36.40 -10.92
CA ALA A 492 -34.58 -35.59 -9.92
C ALA A 492 -33.13 -35.99 -9.77
N ILE A 493 -32.79 -37.27 -9.81
CA ILE A 493 -31.42 -37.77 -9.78
C ILE A 493 -30.62 -37.24 -10.97
N THR A 494 -31.21 -37.22 -12.17
CA THR A 494 -30.58 -36.70 -13.37
C THR A 494 -30.26 -35.21 -13.26
N GLU A 495 -31.26 -34.44 -12.80
CA GLU A 495 -31.07 -32.98 -12.65
C GLU A 495 -30.04 -32.62 -11.57
N PHE A 496 -30.12 -33.25 -10.39
CA PHE A 496 -29.12 -33.02 -9.33
C PHE A 496 -27.72 -33.42 -9.76
N ARG A 497 -27.57 -34.53 -10.52
CA ARG A 497 -26.29 -34.93 -11.10
C ARG A 497 -25.74 -33.86 -12.03
N THR A 498 -26.58 -33.34 -12.93
CA THR A 498 -26.18 -32.28 -13.87
C THR A 498 -25.72 -31.02 -13.12
N ILE A 499 -26.47 -30.57 -12.08
CA ILE A 499 -26.06 -29.42 -11.28
C ILE A 499 -24.72 -29.68 -10.57
N ALA A 500 -24.60 -30.85 -9.93
CA ALA A 500 -23.36 -31.21 -9.22
C ALA A 500 -22.15 -31.32 -10.15
N GLU A 501 -22.33 -31.70 -11.42
CA GLU A 501 -21.27 -31.80 -12.41
C GLU A 501 -20.90 -30.45 -13.01
N THR A 502 -21.87 -29.59 -13.31
CA THR A 502 -21.65 -28.29 -13.98
C THR A 502 -21.25 -27.18 -13.01
N HIS A 503 -21.68 -27.25 -11.75
CA HIS A 503 -21.45 -26.25 -10.74
C HIS A 503 -20.68 -26.78 -9.51
N ILE A 504 -19.79 -27.75 -9.77
CA ILE A 504 -19.08 -28.52 -8.73
C ILE A 504 -18.28 -27.65 -7.76
N GLY A 505 -17.76 -26.50 -8.20
CA GLY A 505 -16.99 -25.54 -7.39
C GLY A 505 -17.82 -24.57 -6.56
N THR A 506 -19.15 -24.75 -6.52
CA THR A 506 -20.04 -23.83 -5.83
C THR A 506 -20.79 -24.51 -4.69
N SER A 507 -21.20 -23.74 -3.66
CA SER A 507 -22.04 -24.27 -2.59
C SER A 507 -23.36 -24.87 -3.11
N LEU A 508 -23.92 -24.35 -4.23
CA LEU A 508 -25.15 -24.91 -4.83
C LEU A 508 -24.90 -26.31 -5.45
N GLY A 509 -23.76 -26.47 -6.14
CA GLY A 509 -23.34 -27.78 -6.68
C GLY A 509 -23.13 -28.82 -5.58
N LEU A 510 -22.55 -28.39 -4.45
CA LEU A 510 -22.33 -29.27 -3.29
C LEU A 510 -23.65 -29.61 -2.55
N LEU A 511 -24.58 -28.67 -2.46
CA LEU A 511 -25.95 -28.96 -1.99
C LEU A 511 -26.65 -29.98 -2.91
N ALA A 512 -26.48 -29.86 -4.23
CA ALA A 512 -27.03 -30.84 -5.18
C ALA A 512 -26.34 -32.21 -5.05
N LEU A 513 -25.03 -32.25 -4.80
CA LEU A 513 -24.26 -33.47 -4.54
C LEU A 513 -24.76 -34.17 -3.25
N ASP A 514 -25.03 -33.43 -2.19
CA ASP A 514 -25.56 -33.99 -0.96
C ASP A 514 -26.98 -34.55 -1.15
N ARG A 515 -27.84 -33.86 -1.91
CA ARG A 515 -29.18 -34.38 -2.26
C ARG A 515 -29.11 -35.63 -3.13
N LEU A 516 -28.18 -35.64 -4.09
CA LEU A 516 -27.92 -36.80 -4.94
C LEU A 516 -27.43 -38.00 -4.10
N SER A 517 -26.51 -37.76 -3.16
CA SER A 517 -26.00 -38.76 -2.23
C SER A 517 -27.12 -39.42 -1.41
N ASP A 518 -28.10 -38.62 -0.92
CA ASP A 518 -29.23 -39.10 -0.18
C ASP A 518 -30.17 -39.94 -1.06
N LEU A 519 -30.51 -39.49 -2.26
CA LEU A 519 -31.39 -40.18 -3.19
C LEU A 519 -30.79 -41.48 -3.70
N LEU A 520 -29.46 -41.57 -3.82
CA LEU A 520 -28.73 -42.78 -4.22
C LEU A 520 -28.40 -43.70 -3.05
N ALA A 521 -28.67 -43.28 -1.80
CA ALA A 521 -28.21 -43.95 -0.58
C ALA A 521 -26.70 -44.22 -0.56
N GLN A 522 -25.92 -43.26 -1.08
CA GLN A 522 -24.45 -43.30 -1.13
C GLN A 522 -23.84 -42.19 -0.25
N PRO A 523 -23.76 -42.37 1.07
CA PRO A 523 -23.39 -41.31 2.01
C PRO A 523 -21.93 -40.80 1.86
N LYS A 524 -21.10 -41.54 1.14
CA LYS A 524 -19.69 -41.20 0.87
C LYS A 524 -19.44 -40.71 -0.57
N LEU A 525 -20.51 -40.37 -1.31
CA LEU A 525 -20.35 -39.82 -2.67
C LEU A 525 -19.60 -38.49 -2.61
N VAL A 526 -18.48 -38.40 -3.31
CA VAL A 526 -17.65 -37.20 -3.46
C VAL A 526 -17.61 -36.75 -4.93
N ALA A 527 -17.37 -35.49 -5.12
CA ALA A 527 -17.41 -34.87 -6.43
C ALA A 527 -16.56 -35.57 -7.52
N PRO A 528 -15.30 -36.01 -7.30
CA PRO A 528 -14.53 -36.73 -8.32
C PRO A 528 -15.15 -38.10 -8.73
N GLN A 529 -16.09 -38.63 -7.97
CA GLN A 529 -16.78 -39.89 -8.29
C GLN A 529 -18.01 -39.70 -9.16
N LEU A 530 -18.42 -38.46 -9.46
CA LEU A 530 -19.62 -38.18 -10.25
C LEU A 530 -19.45 -38.63 -11.70
N SER A 531 -18.33 -38.28 -12.32
CA SER A 531 -18.01 -38.67 -13.68
C SER A 531 -16.51 -38.76 -13.92
N LYS A 532 -16.10 -39.56 -14.93
CA LYS A 532 -14.72 -39.66 -15.35
C LYS A 532 -14.19 -38.29 -15.86
N SER A 533 -15.04 -37.52 -16.50
CA SER A 533 -14.67 -36.19 -17.02
C SER A 533 -14.22 -35.23 -15.94
N ILE A 534 -14.90 -35.22 -14.78
CA ILE A 534 -14.50 -34.40 -13.63
C ILE A 534 -13.19 -34.91 -13.04
N ALA A 535 -13.05 -36.23 -12.86
CA ALA A 535 -11.82 -36.80 -12.32
C ALA A 535 -10.60 -36.48 -13.20
N ASP A 536 -10.73 -36.65 -14.52
CA ASP A 536 -9.66 -36.34 -15.49
C ASP A 536 -9.30 -34.87 -15.49
N ARG A 537 -10.30 -33.97 -15.45
CA ARG A 537 -10.10 -32.52 -15.37
C ARG A 537 -9.41 -32.12 -14.08
N ALA A 538 -9.85 -32.64 -12.94
CA ALA A 538 -9.25 -32.40 -11.63
C ALA A 538 -7.77 -32.83 -11.60
N GLU A 539 -7.44 -33.98 -12.18
CA GLU A 539 -6.08 -34.50 -12.26
C GLU A 539 -5.17 -33.60 -13.12
N VAL A 540 -5.68 -33.11 -14.27
CA VAL A 540 -4.96 -32.13 -15.12
C VAL A 540 -4.62 -30.87 -14.33
N LEU A 541 -5.60 -30.29 -13.60
CA LEU A 541 -5.41 -29.07 -12.82
C LEU A 541 -4.47 -29.29 -11.62
N ASN A 542 -4.61 -30.42 -10.91
CA ASN A 542 -3.71 -30.76 -9.80
C ASN A 542 -2.26 -30.88 -10.29
N THR A 543 -2.06 -31.53 -11.43
CA THR A 543 -0.74 -31.69 -12.04
C THR A 543 -0.17 -30.36 -12.51
N ALA A 544 -0.98 -29.52 -13.15
CA ALA A 544 -0.58 -28.19 -13.58
C ALA A 544 -0.17 -27.32 -12.38
N LEU A 545 -0.96 -27.28 -11.30
CA LEU A 545 -0.62 -26.49 -10.11
C LEU A 545 0.68 -27.01 -9.45
N ALA A 546 0.83 -28.31 -9.31
CA ALA A 546 2.04 -28.91 -8.73
C ALA A 546 3.30 -28.60 -9.54
N LYS A 547 3.15 -28.45 -10.86
CA LYS A 547 4.24 -28.09 -11.77
C LYS A 547 4.59 -26.60 -11.71
N HIS A 548 3.60 -25.73 -11.66
CA HIS A 548 3.77 -24.29 -11.90
C HIS A 548 3.75 -23.43 -10.62
N LEU A 549 3.16 -23.91 -9.51
CA LEU A 549 3.18 -23.18 -8.23
C LEU A 549 4.23 -23.81 -7.29
N PRO A 550 5.43 -23.17 -7.16
CA PRO A 550 6.55 -23.77 -6.45
C PRO A 550 6.26 -23.91 -4.95
N THR A 551 6.75 -24.99 -4.34
CA THR A 551 6.64 -25.23 -2.89
C THR A 551 7.45 -24.25 -2.03
N THR A 552 8.42 -23.54 -2.64
CA THR A 552 9.13 -22.44 -1.96
C THR A 552 8.19 -21.29 -1.59
N LEU A 553 7.08 -21.13 -2.29
CA LEU A 553 6.06 -20.15 -1.93
C LEU A 553 5.33 -20.52 -0.63
N ASP A 554 5.08 -21.83 -0.39
CA ASP A 554 4.52 -22.29 0.89
C ASP A 554 5.44 -21.92 2.07
N GLU A 555 6.77 -22.10 1.92
CA GLU A 555 7.75 -21.72 2.94
C GLU A 555 7.70 -20.22 3.26
N ILE A 556 7.51 -19.39 2.23
CA ILE A 556 7.40 -17.92 2.37
C ILE A 556 6.09 -17.55 3.09
N ILE A 557 4.98 -18.22 2.73
CA ILE A 557 3.67 -17.93 3.32
C ILE A 557 3.60 -18.40 4.77
N ASP A 558 4.19 -19.56 5.08
CA ASP A 558 4.25 -20.07 6.45
C ASP A 558 5.09 -19.19 7.37
N ARG A 559 6.12 -18.53 6.84
CA ARG A 559 7.06 -17.70 7.62
C ARG A 559 7.44 -16.41 6.89
N PRO A 560 6.46 -15.54 6.61
CA PRO A 560 6.66 -14.38 5.76
C PRO A 560 7.73 -13.41 6.29
N PHE A 561 7.88 -13.29 7.62
CA PHE A 561 8.89 -12.44 8.26
C PHE A 561 10.34 -12.91 8.04
N ARG A 562 10.56 -14.14 7.50
CA ARG A 562 11.90 -14.65 7.16
C ARG A 562 12.28 -14.38 5.71
N ALA A 563 11.34 -14.02 4.88
CA ALA A 563 11.58 -13.80 3.46
C ALA A 563 12.37 -12.50 3.19
N LEU A 564 12.19 -11.51 4.05
CA LEU A 564 12.94 -10.26 4.00
C LEU A 564 13.67 -10.02 5.33
N THR A 565 14.95 -9.67 5.25
CA THR A 565 15.71 -9.18 6.41
C THR A 565 15.83 -7.67 6.28
N VAL A 566 15.39 -6.95 7.31
CA VAL A 566 15.46 -5.49 7.39
C VAL A 566 16.36 -5.09 8.54
N GLU A 567 17.31 -4.21 8.29
CA GLU A 567 18.18 -3.60 9.30
C GLU A 567 18.10 -2.09 9.20
N VAL A 568 18.09 -1.42 10.35
CA VAL A 568 18.11 0.04 10.46
C VAL A 568 19.24 0.46 11.37
N LYS A 569 20.18 1.25 10.84
CA LYS A 569 21.35 1.71 11.58
C LYS A 569 21.55 3.21 11.42
N PRO A 570 21.61 3.99 12.51
CA PRO A 570 22.05 5.37 12.46
C PRO A 570 23.58 5.43 12.21
N SER A 571 24.04 6.49 11.55
CA SER A 571 25.49 6.74 11.36
C SER A 571 26.21 7.03 12.67
N SER A 572 25.48 7.57 13.66
CA SER A 572 25.97 7.78 15.04
C SER A 572 24.79 7.60 16.02
N THR A 573 25.08 7.14 17.22
CA THR A 573 24.11 7.04 18.33
C THR A 573 24.21 8.20 19.32
N LEU A 574 25.21 9.09 19.15
CA LEU A 574 25.40 10.30 19.92
C LEU A 574 25.55 11.48 18.95
N ILE A 575 24.65 12.44 19.00
CA ILE A 575 24.52 13.55 18.04
C ILE A 575 24.50 14.87 18.81
N GLY A 576 25.30 15.84 18.35
CA GLY A 576 25.27 17.22 18.85
C GLY A 576 24.24 18.09 18.10
N PRO A 577 23.98 19.31 18.62
CA PRO A 577 23.11 20.27 17.93
C PRO A 577 23.60 20.61 16.53
N TYR A 578 22.71 20.54 15.54
CA TYR A 578 22.98 20.81 14.12
C TYR A 578 24.06 19.92 13.49
N GLU A 579 24.36 18.80 14.12
CA GLU A 579 25.22 17.75 13.56
C GLU A 579 24.41 16.90 12.61
N SER A 580 24.83 16.80 11.35
CA SER A 580 24.16 15.98 10.34
C SER A 580 24.42 14.51 10.58
N PHE A 581 23.39 13.69 10.52
CA PHE A 581 23.51 12.24 10.58
C PHE A 581 22.53 11.57 9.62
N THR A 582 22.74 10.29 9.38
CA THR A 582 21.92 9.51 8.44
C THR A 582 21.44 8.21 9.07
N PHE A 583 20.36 7.66 8.51
CA PHE A 583 19.91 6.30 8.74
C PHE A 583 20.23 5.43 7.53
N GLY A 584 20.91 4.33 7.72
CA GLY A 584 21.03 3.29 6.72
C GLY A 584 19.90 2.27 6.90
N ILE A 585 19.06 2.10 5.89
CA ILE A 585 18.03 1.08 5.83
C ILE A 585 18.48 0.03 4.83
N ARG A 586 18.75 -1.18 5.32
CA ARG A 586 19.17 -2.32 4.51
C ARG A 586 18.00 -3.29 4.41
N ILE A 587 17.63 -3.70 3.20
CA ILE A 587 16.61 -4.71 2.94
C ILE A 587 17.25 -5.79 2.07
N ARG A 588 17.22 -7.02 2.55
CA ARG A 588 17.78 -8.18 1.86
C ARG A 588 16.69 -9.20 1.56
N ASN A 589 16.67 -9.70 0.33
CA ASN A 589 15.87 -10.86 -0.04
C ASN A 589 16.52 -12.14 0.54
N SER A 590 15.96 -12.66 1.61
CA SER A 590 16.42 -13.89 2.27
C SER A 590 15.68 -15.13 1.79
N SER A 591 14.73 -14.98 0.86
CA SER A 591 13.98 -16.07 0.25
C SER A 591 14.76 -16.74 -0.89
N ARG A 592 14.20 -17.80 -1.43
CA ARG A 592 14.73 -18.49 -2.63
C ARG A 592 14.11 -18.02 -3.94
N LEU A 593 13.14 -17.09 -3.89
CA LEU A 593 12.48 -16.54 -5.07
C LEU A 593 12.98 -15.12 -5.37
N PRO A 594 13.13 -14.73 -6.63
CA PRO A 594 13.36 -13.34 -7.00
C PRO A 594 12.11 -12.52 -6.64
N MET A 595 12.30 -11.34 -6.07
CA MET A 595 11.20 -10.47 -5.64
C MET A 595 11.33 -9.11 -6.30
N ALA A 596 10.31 -8.71 -7.04
CA ALA A 596 10.22 -7.35 -7.57
C ALA A 596 10.02 -6.32 -6.46
N ILE A 597 10.45 -5.08 -6.73
CA ILE A 597 10.23 -3.91 -5.86
C ILE A 597 9.32 -2.93 -6.61
N GLY A 598 8.31 -2.38 -5.94
CA GLY A 598 7.40 -1.38 -6.51
C GLY A 598 6.08 -1.27 -5.77
N GLY A 599 5.14 -0.49 -6.31
CA GLY A 599 3.81 -0.29 -5.71
C GLY A 599 2.99 -1.58 -5.64
N ASP A 600 2.96 -2.33 -6.73
CA ASP A 600 2.20 -3.58 -6.88
C ASP A 600 3.12 -4.80 -6.88
N ALA A 601 4.18 -4.76 -6.08
CA ALA A 601 5.20 -5.79 -6.03
C ALA A 601 5.27 -6.47 -4.65
N PRO A 602 5.88 -7.68 -4.54
CA PRO A 602 6.10 -8.36 -3.28
C PRO A 602 6.83 -7.50 -2.25
N ILE A 603 7.84 -6.76 -2.68
CA ILE A 603 8.53 -5.77 -1.85
C ILE A 603 7.96 -4.39 -2.20
N SER A 604 7.34 -3.73 -1.23
CA SER A 604 6.87 -2.36 -1.40
C SER A 604 8.02 -1.42 -1.76
N GLY A 605 7.80 -0.54 -2.74
CA GLY A 605 8.75 0.55 -3.04
C GLY A 605 8.84 1.61 -1.93
N LYS A 606 8.07 1.45 -0.84
CA LYS A 606 8.02 2.37 0.31
C LYS A 606 8.13 1.61 1.62
N VAL A 607 8.83 2.23 2.57
CA VAL A 607 8.81 1.83 3.99
C VAL A 607 8.27 3.00 4.81
N THR A 608 7.73 2.73 5.99
CA THR A 608 7.29 3.79 6.91
C THR A 608 8.25 3.90 8.08
N MET A 609 8.90 5.05 8.23
CA MET A 609 9.69 5.36 9.41
C MET A 609 8.77 5.87 10.51
N ARG A 610 8.89 5.28 11.69
CA ARG A 610 8.22 5.70 12.93
C ARG A 610 9.29 6.13 13.92
N SER A 611 9.06 7.23 14.59
CA SER A 611 9.96 7.75 15.61
C SER A 611 9.16 8.18 16.83
N ALA A 612 9.80 8.09 17.99
CA ALA A 612 9.24 8.58 19.25
C ALA A 612 10.35 9.23 20.07
N ALA A 613 10.01 10.35 20.68
CA ALA A 613 10.92 11.08 21.56
C ALA A 613 10.20 11.40 22.88
N PRO A 614 10.67 10.88 24.00
CA PRO A 614 10.17 11.30 25.30
C PRO A 614 10.57 12.75 25.55
N ARG A 615 9.64 13.56 26.06
CA ARG A 615 9.99 14.88 26.56
C ARG A 615 10.75 14.74 27.87
N PRO A 616 11.68 15.67 28.17
CA PRO A 616 12.37 15.67 29.44
C PRO A 616 11.38 15.69 30.62
N GLY A 617 11.46 14.68 31.50
CA GLY A 617 10.58 14.54 32.67
C GLY A 617 9.26 13.80 32.42
N GLU A 618 8.95 13.39 31.19
CA GLU A 618 7.81 12.52 30.86
C GLU A 618 8.29 11.07 30.71
N THR A 619 7.51 10.13 31.27
CA THR A 619 7.81 8.67 31.13
C THR A 619 7.33 8.13 29.79
N ASP A 620 6.37 8.79 29.17
CA ASP A 620 5.76 8.35 27.91
C ASP A 620 6.40 9.07 26.72
N ALA A 621 6.92 8.30 25.79
CA ALA A 621 7.44 8.83 24.53
C ALA A 621 6.30 9.33 23.66
N ALA A 622 6.33 10.60 23.27
CA ALA A 622 5.43 11.13 22.26
C ALA A 622 5.78 10.53 20.88
N GLU A 623 4.84 9.85 20.26
CA GLU A 623 5.01 9.40 18.87
C GLU A 623 5.02 10.62 17.95
N LEU A 624 6.04 10.66 17.07
CA LEU A 624 6.13 11.66 16.02
C LEU A 624 5.34 11.14 14.78
N PRO A 625 4.87 12.04 13.88
CA PRO A 625 4.16 11.63 12.68
C PRO A 625 4.95 10.61 11.86
N PRO A 626 4.34 9.51 11.41
CA PRO A 626 5.01 8.52 10.59
C PRO A 626 5.38 9.10 9.22
N GLN A 627 6.56 8.74 8.73
CA GLN A 627 7.10 9.25 7.47
C GLN A 627 7.32 8.13 6.46
N PRO A 628 6.69 8.17 5.26
CA PRO A 628 6.98 7.25 4.19
C PRO A 628 8.33 7.61 3.53
N LEU A 629 9.15 6.59 3.28
CA LEU A 629 10.44 6.69 2.63
C LEU A 629 10.47 5.80 1.39
N LEU A 630 10.98 6.30 0.27
CA LEU A 630 11.13 5.55 -0.98
C LEU A 630 12.39 4.68 -0.93
N ILE A 631 12.26 3.43 -1.39
CA ILE A 631 13.34 2.45 -1.44
C ILE A 631 13.48 1.79 -2.83
N ASP A 632 12.79 2.28 -3.83
CA ASP A 632 12.61 1.70 -5.17
C ASP A 632 13.82 1.88 -6.13
N ARG A 633 15.05 1.88 -5.58
CA ARG A 633 16.29 2.02 -6.37
C ARG A 633 16.66 0.78 -7.19
N ARG A 634 15.99 -0.34 -6.94
CA ARG A 634 16.12 -1.58 -7.67
C ARG A 634 14.75 -2.00 -8.18
N LEU A 635 14.72 -2.64 -9.35
CA LEU A 635 13.48 -3.18 -9.90
C LEU A 635 13.15 -4.56 -9.34
N ARG A 636 14.17 -5.29 -8.85
CA ARG A 636 14.07 -6.64 -8.32
C ARG A 636 15.26 -6.95 -7.42
N LEU A 637 15.06 -7.80 -6.42
CA LEU A 637 16.14 -8.44 -5.66
C LEU A 637 16.15 -9.93 -5.93
N MET A 638 17.29 -10.46 -6.38
CA MET A 638 17.52 -11.90 -6.45
C MET A 638 17.70 -12.49 -5.05
N PRO A 639 17.57 -13.82 -4.86
CA PRO A 639 17.89 -14.47 -3.61
C PRO A 639 19.27 -14.07 -3.09
N GLY A 640 19.30 -13.56 -1.87
CA GLY A 640 20.53 -13.08 -1.20
C GLY A 640 20.97 -11.67 -1.54
N GLU A 641 20.38 -11.02 -2.56
CA GLU A 641 20.66 -9.62 -2.88
C GLU A 641 20.04 -8.66 -1.86
N GLU A 642 20.65 -7.49 -1.76
CA GLU A 642 20.21 -6.45 -0.84
C GLU A 642 20.22 -5.06 -1.48
N ILE A 643 19.40 -4.17 -0.91
CA ILE A 643 19.43 -2.74 -1.19
C ILE A 643 19.75 -1.99 0.09
N LEU A 644 20.63 -0.98 -0.01
CA LEU A 644 20.94 -0.06 1.06
C LEU A 644 20.44 1.33 0.67
N VAL A 645 19.54 1.88 1.45
CA VAL A 645 19.02 3.24 1.29
C VAL A 645 19.52 4.09 2.44
N THR A 646 20.21 5.18 2.12
CA THR A 646 20.61 6.19 3.10
C THR A 646 19.55 7.28 3.17
N VAL A 647 19.08 7.60 4.37
CA VAL A 647 18.09 8.63 4.65
C VAL A 647 18.76 9.73 5.44
N ASP A 648 18.72 10.96 4.92
CA ASP A 648 19.20 12.14 5.64
C ASP A 648 18.25 12.46 6.79
N ALA A 649 18.70 12.37 8.03
CA ALA A 649 17.90 12.63 9.22
C ALA A 649 17.40 14.07 9.28
N ASP A 650 18.15 15.02 8.74
CA ASP A 650 17.79 16.44 8.63
C ASP A 650 16.44 16.66 7.91
N LEU A 651 16.08 15.75 7.00
CA LEU A 651 14.83 15.79 6.22
C LEU A 651 13.70 14.95 6.83
N THR A 652 13.91 14.44 8.02
CA THR A 652 12.92 13.65 8.75
C THR A 652 12.28 14.46 9.88
N VAL A 653 11.17 13.95 10.41
CA VAL A 653 10.52 14.54 11.58
C VAL A 653 11.47 14.63 12.80
N VAL A 654 12.44 13.70 12.87
CA VAL A 654 13.49 13.72 13.90
C VAL A 654 14.38 14.95 13.74
N GLY A 655 14.88 15.22 12.53
CA GLY A 655 15.67 16.41 12.25
C GLY A 655 14.90 17.71 12.52
N MET A 656 13.61 17.75 12.17
CA MET A 656 12.74 18.89 12.48
C MET A 656 12.62 19.13 14.00
N LEU A 657 12.44 18.06 14.81
CA LEU A 657 12.40 18.16 16.27
C LEU A 657 13.69 18.78 16.82
N LEU A 658 14.84 18.33 16.32
CA LEU A 658 16.14 18.82 16.77
C LEU A 658 16.37 20.29 16.43
N ASN A 659 15.91 20.71 15.25
CA ASN A 659 16.02 22.11 14.82
C ASN A 659 15.12 23.04 15.66
N ILE A 660 13.97 22.52 16.14
CA ILE A 660 13.04 23.29 16.98
C ILE A 660 13.53 23.37 18.44
N GLN A 661 14.19 22.33 18.94
CA GLN A 661 14.63 22.20 20.34
C GLN A 661 16.12 21.82 20.45
N PRO A 662 17.04 22.62 19.87
CA PRO A 662 18.46 22.24 19.79
C PRO A 662 19.20 22.35 21.12
N LEU A 663 18.61 23.01 22.13
CA LEU A 663 19.20 23.14 23.48
C LEU A 663 18.86 21.95 24.38
N ASP A 664 17.80 21.21 24.07
CA ASP A 664 17.33 20.11 24.90
C ASP A 664 18.03 18.80 24.56
N SER A 665 18.19 17.93 25.57
CA SER A 665 18.66 16.57 25.36
C SER A 665 17.47 15.65 25.12
N HIS A 666 17.56 14.84 24.04
CA HIS A 666 16.51 13.91 23.66
C HIS A 666 17.05 12.50 23.51
N LEU A 667 16.28 11.50 23.94
CA LEU A 667 16.49 10.10 23.56
C LEU A 667 15.44 9.72 22.53
N VAL A 668 15.84 9.51 21.30
CA VAL A 668 14.94 9.21 20.20
C VAL A 668 15.02 7.72 19.86
N SER A 669 13.86 7.09 19.78
CA SER A 669 13.71 5.75 19.21
C SER A 669 13.21 5.87 17.77
N VAL A 670 13.82 5.07 16.88
CA VAL A 670 13.42 5.00 15.46
C VAL A 670 13.17 3.56 15.09
N SER A 671 12.09 3.32 14.37
CA SER A 671 11.79 2.02 13.76
C SER A 671 11.28 2.20 12.34
N VAL A 672 11.45 1.15 11.55
CA VAL A 672 10.98 1.10 10.16
C VAL A 672 9.99 -0.04 10.01
N VAL A 673 8.84 0.26 9.44
CA VAL A 673 7.84 -0.70 9.00
C VAL A 673 8.11 -0.99 7.52
N SER A 674 8.57 -2.19 7.21
CA SER A 674 8.70 -2.66 5.83
C SER A 674 7.38 -3.23 5.32
N ASN A 675 7.18 -3.21 4.03
CA ASN A 675 5.93 -3.68 3.39
C ASN A 675 4.67 -3.22 4.15
N PRO A 676 4.45 -1.92 4.33
CA PRO A 676 3.32 -1.43 5.10
C PRO A 676 1.99 -1.86 4.48
N SER A 677 1.05 -2.35 5.31
CA SER A 677 -0.29 -2.71 4.87
C SER A 677 -1.13 -1.45 4.62
N SER A 678 -1.78 -1.37 3.47
CA SER A 678 -2.70 -0.26 3.13
C SER A 678 -3.92 -0.21 4.06
N ALA A 679 -4.39 -1.36 4.54
CA ALA A 679 -5.53 -1.45 5.45
C ALA A 679 -5.26 -0.84 6.83
N SER A 680 -3.99 -0.66 7.22
CA SER A 680 -3.60 0.00 8.47
C SER A 680 -3.18 1.47 8.27
N GLY A 681 -3.44 2.07 7.11
CA GLY A 681 -2.90 3.39 6.78
C GLY A 681 -1.37 3.41 6.69
N GLY A 682 -0.74 2.28 6.45
CA GLY A 682 0.72 2.15 6.37
C GLY A 682 1.44 2.07 7.72
N GLN A 683 0.72 1.98 8.83
CA GLN A 683 1.32 1.98 10.17
C GLN A 683 1.70 0.59 10.68
N ALA A 684 1.19 -0.47 10.09
CA ALA A 684 1.51 -1.84 10.45
C ALA A 684 2.06 -2.62 9.25
N PRO A 685 2.93 -3.60 9.49
CA PRO A 685 3.43 -4.45 8.41
C PRO A 685 2.30 -5.29 7.81
N GLY A 686 2.33 -5.45 6.48
CA GLY A 686 1.56 -6.41 5.72
C GLY A 686 2.36 -7.69 5.46
N PHE A 687 1.97 -8.44 4.44
CA PHE A 687 2.67 -9.66 4.03
C PHE A 687 4.14 -9.38 3.69
N LEU A 688 5.06 -10.22 4.13
CA LEU A 688 6.52 -10.07 4.10
C LEU A 688 7.07 -8.89 4.92
N GLY A 689 6.21 -8.12 5.57
CA GLY A 689 6.62 -6.94 6.33
C GLY A 689 7.08 -7.27 7.74
N SER A 690 7.85 -6.37 8.30
CA SER A 690 8.30 -6.40 9.70
C SER A 690 8.43 -5.00 10.27
N VAL A 691 8.49 -4.90 11.59
CA VAL A 691 8.89 -3.68 12.30
C VAL A 691 10.31 -3.90 12.83
N THR A 692 11.24 -3.06 12.38
CA THR A 692 12.64 -3.15 12.79
C THR A 692 13.09 -1.86 13.46
N GLY A 693 13.53 -1.94 14.73
CA GLY A 693 14.04 -0.80 15.48
C GLY A 693 15.53 -0.55 15.23
N ALA A 694 15.91 0.72 15.21
CA ALA A 694 17.31 1.14 15.31
C ALA A 694 17.77 1.18 16.79
N PRO A 695 19.08 1.14 17.05
CA PRO A 695 19.59 1.51 18.36
C PRO A 695 19.10 2.91 18.76
N PRO A 696 18.76 3.15 20.05
CA PRO A 696 18.35 4.47 20.50
C PRO A 696 19.43 5.52 20.23
N ILE A 697 18.99 6.72 19.85
CA ILE A 697 19.87 7.83 19.50
C ILE A 697 19.75 8.89 20.59
N GLN A 698 20.89 9.22 21.20
CA GLN A 698 20.97 10.30 22.19
C GLN A 698 21.40 11.60 21.53
N PHE A 699 20.55 12.60 21.61
CA PHE A 699 20.91 13.98 21.28
C PHE A 699 21.38 14.69 22.54
N THR A 700 22.54 15.32 22.44
CA THR A 700 23.10 16.10 23.54
C THR A 700 22.67 17.54 23.40
N GLY A 701 21.89 18.02 24.35
CA GLY A 701 21.53 19.44 24.43
C GLY A 701 22.72 20.28 24.92
N VAL A 702 22.45 21.56 25.12
CA VAL A 702 23.44 22.54 25.61
C VAL A 702 22.99 23.08 26.95
N THR A 703 23.86 22.98 27.96
CA THR A 703 23.62 23.66 29.24
C THR A 703 23.95 25.14 29.12
N VAL A 704 22.93 25.96 29.10
CA VAL A 704 23.08 27.43 29.04
C VAL A 704 23.46 27.97 30.42
N ASN A 705 24.74 28.31 30.57
CA ASN A 705 25.25 28.99 31.78
C ASN A 705 26.04 30.24 31.39
N GLU A 706 26.45 31.03 32.38
CA GLU A 706 27.13 32.30 32.18
C GLU A 706 28.43 32.15 31.35
N ALA A 707 29.23 31.13 31.65
CA ALA A 707 30.45 30.84 30.90
C ALA A 707 30.16 30.53 29.44
N TRP A 708 29.16 29.64 29.16
CA TRP A 708 28.74 29.32 27.83
C TRP A 708 28.26 30.53 27.02
N VAL A 709 27.45 31.41 27.64
CA VAL A 709 26.99 32.66 26.99
C VAL A 709 28.16 33.57 26.65
N LYS A 710 29.11 33.78 27.61
CA LYS A 710 30.33 34.57 27.40
C LYS A 710 31.17 34.02 26.26
N ASP A 711 31.44 32.72 26.27
CA ASP A 711 32.22 32.06 25.22
C ASP A 711 31.51 32.12 23.87
N SER A 712 30.19 31.97 23.87
CA SER A 712 29.37 32.09 22.66
C SER A 712 29.47 33.46 22.04
N ARG A 713 29.33 34.54 22.86
CA ARG A 713 29.50 35.93 22.39
C ARG A 713 30.92 36.21 21.85
N ALA A 714 31.93 35.54 22.37
CA ALA A 714 33.29 35.66 21.83
C ALA A 714 33.42 34.95 20.50
N LEU A 715 32.91 33.72 20.40
CA LEU A 715 33.02 32.86 19.22
C LEU A 715 32.25 33.42 18.01
N ILE A 716 31.03 33.92 18.18
CA ILE A 716 30.20 34.43 17.08
C ILE A 716 30.81 35.65 16.36
N ARG A 717 31.79 36.32 16.98
CA ARG A 717 32.53 37.42 16.36
C ARG A 717 33.55 36.92 15.31
N THR A 718 33.82 35.60 15.25
CA THR A 718 34.70 34.99 14.27
C THR A 718 33.92 34.45 13.06
N ALA A 719 33.28 35.31 12.28
CA ALA A 719 32.20 35.03 11.31
C ALA A 719 32.51 33.99 10.19
N GLY A 720 33.63 33.32 10.17
CA GLY A 720 34.07 32.45 9.06
C GLY A 720 34.11 30.93 9.37
N SER A 721 33.51 30.46 10.47
CA SER A 721 33.52 29.03 10.81
C SER A 721 32.10 28.47 11.02
N ILE A 722 31.93 27.19 10.72
CA ILE A 722 30.68 26.47 10.98
C ILE A 722 30.31 26.53 12.45
N GLU A 723 31.33 26.40 13.34
CA GLU A 723 31.13 26.48 14.78
C GLU A 723 30.55 27.84 15.22
N ALA A 724 31.02 28.95 14.62
CA ALA A 724 30.45 30.29 14.90
C ALA A 724 29.00 30.41 14.43
N VAL A 725 28.69 29.86 13.26
CA VAL A 725 27.30 29.87 12.71
C VAL A 725 26.35 29.03 13.56
N THR A 726 26.72 27.79 13.91
CA THR A 726 25.88 26.92 14.77
C THR A 726 25.78 27.48 16.18
N ARG A 727 26.85 28.07 16.72
CA ARG A 727 26.83 28.71 18.04
C ARG A 727 25.92 29.96 18.05
N LEU A 728 25.89 30.73 16.95
CA LEU A 728 24.97 31.85 16.82
C LEU A 728 23.52 31.36 16.83
N ALA A 729 23.19 30.31 16.08
CA ALA A 729 21.84 29.73 16.10
C ALA A 729 21.43 29.26 17.51
N LEU A 730 22.32 28.58 18.25
CA LEU A 730 22.08 28.16 19.63
C LEU A 730 21.89 29.35 20.58
N LEU A 731 22.71 30.41 20.43
CA LEU A 731 22.59 31.60 21.24
C LEU A 731 21.28 32.36 20.96
N ILE A 732 20.78 32.33 19.72
CA ILE A 732 19.47 32.87 19.35
C ILE A 732 18.37 32.09 20.11
N HIS A 733 18.43 30.77 20.11
CA HIS A 733 17.46 29.95 20.87
C HIS A 733 17.48 30.25 22.35
N ALA A 734 18.67 30.36 22.96
CA ALA A 734 18.80 30.71 24.38
C ALA A 734 18.31 32.13 24.71
N ALA A 735 18.56 33.11 23.83
CA ALA A 735 18.14 34.49 24.03
C ALA A 735 16.66 34.76 23.72
N ALA A 736 16.04 33.93 22.87
CA ALA A 736 14.64 34.06 22.50
C ALA A 736 13.68 33.75 23.64
N ASP A 737 14.10 32.93 24.61
CA ASP A 737 13.41 32.69 25.86
C ASP A 737 14.27 33.22 27.05
N PRO A 738 13.95 34.38 27.60
CA PRO A 738 14.70 34.94 28.72
C PRO A 738 14.78 34.01 29.94
N ALA A 739 13.89 33.05 30.09
CA ALA A 739 13.91 32.09 31.20
C ALA A 739 15.10 31.10 31.08
N LEU A 740 15.59 30.86 29.89
CA LEU A 740 16.76 30.02 29.64
C LEU A 740 18.08 30.68 29.97
N LEU A 741 18.12 32.04 30.02
CA LEU A 741 19.33 32.77 30.40
C LEU A 741 19.52 32.72 31.90
N PRO A 742 20.75 32.54 32.43
CA PRO A 742 21.08 32.65 33.83
C PRO A 742 20.61 33.98 34.42
N GLU A 743 20.07 33.96 35.62
CA GLU A 743 19.50 35.12 36.28
C GLU A 743 20.50 36.30 36.36
N SER A 744 21.78 36.00 36.59
CA SER A 744 22.88 36.95 36.67
C SER A 744 23.09 37.78 35.40
N ILE A 745 22.70 37.27 34.24
CA ILE A 745 22.91 37.93 32.93
C ILE A 745 21.61 38.25 32.18
N ARG A 746 20.43 38.01 32.76
CA ARG A 746 19.15 38.40 32.12
C ARG A 746 19.06 39.90 31.86
N GLY A 747 19.64 40.71 32.72
CA GLY A 747 19.73 42.14 32.49
C GLY A 747 20.57 42.56 31.27
N ASP A 748 21.47 41.70 30.80
CA ASP A 748 22.34 41.96 29.65
C ASP A 748 21.68 41.53 28.31
N ALA A 749 20.43 41.04 28.32
CA ALA A 749 19.73 40.58 27.14
C ALA A 749 19.80 41.57 25.94
N PRO A 750 19.62 42.90 26.14
CA PRO A 750 19.78 43.85 25.01
C PRO A 750 21.18 43.87 24.40
N ALA A 751 22.22 43.69 25.22
CA ALA A 751 23.61 43.62 24.76
C ALA A 751 23.91 42.28 24.02
N ILE A 752 23.30 41.21 24.51
CA ILE A 752 23.37 39.88 23.82
C ILE A 752 22.73 39.98 22.44
N TRP A 753 21.55 40.59 22.32
CA TRP A 753 20.89 40.78 21.04
C TRP A 753 21.64 41.74 20.11
N ALA A 754 22.31 42.77 20.62
CA ALA A 754 23.18 43.61 19.81
C ALA A 754 24.35 42.82 19.21
N ASP A 755 25.02 41.95 20.01
CA ASP A 755 26.06 41.07 19.53
C ASP A 755 25.53 40.04 18.48
N ILE A 756 24.36 39.43 18.73
CA ILE A 756 23.71 38.54 17.80
C ILE A 756 23.48 39.19 16.43
N VAL A 757 22.85 40.37 16.41
CA VAL A 757 22.55 41.12 15.18
C VAL A 757 23.83 41.54 14.46
N ALA A 758 24.84 42.00 15.18
CA ALA A 758 26.13 42.37 14.62
C ALA A 758 26.82 41.14 13.98
N ALA A 759 26.84 39.99 14.65
CA ALA A 759 27.39 38.77 14.16
C ALA A 759 26.62 38.26 12.92
N TRP A 760 25.30 38.23 12.97
CA TRP A 760 24.45 37.80 11.86
C TRP A 760 24.72 38.65 10.60
N LYS A 761 24.77 39.95 10.70
CA LYS A 761 25.08 40.88 9.60
C LYS A 761 26.49 40.69 9.01
N ALA A 762 27.44 40.22 9.81
CA ALA A 762 28.81 39.96 9.39
C ALA A 762 28.99 38.61 8.67
N MET A 763 28.00 37.69 8.80
CA MET A 763 28.05 36.36 8.19
C MET A 763 27.75 36.40 6.69
N PRO A 764 28.22 35.40 5.91
CA PRO A 764 27.81 35.23 4.52
C PRO A 764 26.29 35.07 4.40
N GLU A 765 25.71 35.51 3.29
CA GLU A 765 24.25 35.45 3.03
C GLU A 765 23.67 34.06 3.15
N THR A 766 24.41 33.00 2.75
CA THR A 766 24.01 31.62 2.91
C THR A 766 23.89 31.20 4.39
N ALA A 767 24.79 31.70 5.25
CA ALA A 767 24.72 31.46 6.69
C ALA A 767 23.59 32.26 7.34
N GLN A 768 23.40 33.52 6.92
CA GLN A 768 22.26 34.35 7.35
C GLN A 768 20.93 33.67 7.00
N ALA A 769 20.82 33.16 5.78
CA ALA A 769 19.63 32.45 5.29
C ALA A 769 19.37 31.12 6.06
N TRP A 770 20.44 30.35 6.35
CA TRP A 770 20.30 29.12 7.14
C TRP A 770 19.84 29.40 8.56
N ILE A 771 20.38 30.41 9.23
CA ILE A 771 19.96 30.80 10.59
C ILE A 771 18.47 31.13 10.62
N LEU A 772 17.92 31.80 9.60
CA LEU A 772 16.48 32.07 9.51
C LEU A 772 15.63 30.77 9.47
N GLY A 773 16.14 29.72 8.81
CA GLY A 773 15.45 28.44 8.73
C GLY A 773 15.44 27.64 10.04
N VAL A 774 16.44 27.84 10.91
CA VAL A 774 16.56 27.05 12.16
C VAL A 774 16.27 27.84 13.43
N MET A 775 16.11 29.16 13.38
CA MET A 775 15.80 29.96 14.54
C MET A 775 14.36 29.70 15.05
N PRO A 776 14.06 29.89 16.34
CA PRO A 776 12.73 29.66 16.92
C PRO A 776 11.66 30.57 16.26
N ARG A 777 10.38 30.30 16.54
CA ARG A 777 9.30 31.20 16.14
C ARG A 777 9.50 32.60 16.74
N ASP A 778 9.04 33.61 16.01
CA ASP A 778 9.22 35.02 16.40
C ASP A 778 8.65 35.26 17.80
N THR A 779 9.54 35.72 18.69
CA THR A 779 9.19 36.17 20.03
C THR A 779 9.49 37.69 20.12
N PRO A 780 8.87 38.43 21.06
CA PRO A 780 9.20 39.85 21.21
C PRO A 780 10.68 40.11 21.44
N ALA A 781 11.41 39.20 22.07
CA ALA A 781 12.85 39.31 22.31
C ALA A 781 13.66 39.30 21.00
N MET A 782 13.16 38.67 19.95
CA MET A 782 13.85 38.54 18.65
C MET A 782 13.67 39.75 17.74
N ALA A 783 12.85 40.72 18.10
CA ALA A 783 12.53 41.89 17.27
C ALA A 783 13.77 42.57 16.62
N PRO A 784 14.94 42.73 17.26
CA PRO A 784 16.11 43.32 16.63
C PRO A 784 16.67 42.49 15.47
N LEU A 785 16.65 41.16 15.57
CA LEU A 785 17.12 40.29 14.52
C LEU A 785 16.10 40.19 13.36
N VAL A 786 14.82 40.10 13.68
CA VAL A 786 13.72 40.11 12.72
C VAL A 786 13.74 41.37 11.87
N GLU A 787 13.92 42.54 12.48
CA GLU A 787 14.05 43.82 11.79
C GLU A 787 15.29 43.88 10.90
N ALA A 788 16.41 43.37 11.38
CA ALA A 788 17.61 43.24 10.58
C ALA A 788 17.42 42.35 9.34
N ALA A 789 16.71 41.22 9.50
CA ALA A 789 16.39 40.30 8.41
C ALA A 789 15.41 40.92 7.39
N ARG A 790 14.38 41.62 7.88
CA ARG A 790 13.40 42.34 7.03
C ARG A 790 14.01 43.45 6.21
N SER A 791 15.10 44.04 6.66
CA SER A 791 15.85 45.10 5.95
C SER A 791 16.87 44.55 4.96
N SER A 792 17.00 43.19 4.83
CA SER A 792 17.94 42.57 3.92
C SER A 792 17.51 42.75 2.45
N THR A 793 18.50 43.01 1.56
CA THR A 793 18.32 43.04 0.10
C THR A 793 18.79 41.78 -0.59
N SER A 794 19.34 40.80 0.18
CA SER A 794 19.87 39.57 -0.39
C SER A 794 18.70 38.65 -0.80
N THR A 795 18.68 38.28 -2.08
CA THR A 795 17.65 37.35 -2.60
C THR A 795 17.72 35.99 -1.92
N THR A 796 18.88 35.54 -1.44
CA THR A 796 19.05 34.29 -0.66
C THR A 796 18.39 34.39 0.69
N VAL A 797 18.56 35.51 1.40
CA VAL A 797 17.93 35.75 2.71
C VAL A 797 16.40 35.88 2.55
N LEU A 798 15.96 36.63 1.52
CA LEU A 798 14.52 36.79 1.23
C LEU A 798 13.85 35.45 0.86
N ARG A 799 14.52 34.58 0.08
CA ARG A 799 14.00 33.22 -0.19
C ARG A 799 13.85 32.40 1.08
N SER A 800 14.89 32.43 1.94
CA SER A 800 14.82 31.72 3.22
C SER A 800 13.66 32.25 4.06
N TRP A 801 13.49 33.57 4.14
CA TRP A 801 12.33 34.15 4.84
C TRP A 801 11.02 33.61 4.26
N ALA A 802 10.81 33.69 2.96
CA ALA A 802 9.58 33.28 2.30
C ALA A 802 9.21 31.82 2.65
N ILE A 803 10.15 30.88 2.50
CA ILE A 803 9.84 29.45 2.69
C ILE A 803 9.79 29.01 4.15
N THR A 804 10.56 29.63 5.05
CA THR A 804 10.71 29.16 6.44
C THR A 804 9.94 29.97 7.47
N ARG A 805 9.62 31.25 7.19
CA ARG A 805 9.06 32.17 8.18
C ARG A 805 7.63 32.64 7.91
N VAL A 806 7.20 32.64 6.66
CA VAL A 806 5.87 33.10 6.29
C VAL A 806 4.84 32.05 6.67
N SER A 807 4.00 32.36 7.65
CA SER A 807 2.81 31.59 8.06
C SER A 807 1.52 32.38 7.85
N ASP A 808 1.61 33.70 7.73
CA ASP A 808 0.49 34.62 7.52
C ASP A 808 0.48 35.08 6.04
N PRO A 809 -0.62 34.89 5.31
CA PRO A 809 -0.73 35.32 3.91
C PRO A 809 -0.59 36.85 3.73
N THR A 810 -0.68 37.63 4.80
CA THR A 810 -0.56 39.09 4.81
C THR A 810 0.85 39.58 5.18
N ASP A 811 1.85 38.69 5.33
CA ASP A 811 3.22 39.11 5.68
C ASP A 811 3.78 40.08 4.62
N SER A 812 4.14 41.27 5.06
CA SER A 812 4.69 42.33 4.21
C SER A 812 5.97 41.96 3.49
N MET A 813 6.70 40.95 3.94
CA MET A 813 7.89 40.43 3.29
C MET A 813 7.60 39.79 1.95
N LEU A 814 6.40 39.26 1.74
CA LEU A 814 5.97 38.77 0.42
C LEU A 814 6.05 39.88 -0.65
N ASP A 815 5.64 41.10 -0.30
CA ASP A 815 5.73 42.23 -1.20
C ASP A 815 7.19 42.69 -1.44
N VAL A 816 8.06 42.54 -0.44
CA VAL A 816 9.51 42.79 -0.61
C VAL A 816 10.10 41.76 -1.58
N CYS A 817 9.73 40.48 -1.45
CA CYS A 817 10.15 39.41 -2.35
C CYS A 817 9.71 39.70 -3.80
N ARG A 818 8.46 40.10 -4.02
CA ARG A 818 7.93 40.48 -5.36
C ARG A 818 8.67 41.64 -5.98
N ARG A 819 9.07 42.64 -5.19
CA ARG A 819 9.78 43.85 -5.66
C ARG A 819 11.30 43.68 -5.75
N SER A 820 11.84 42.51 -5.42
CA SER A 820 13.30 42.26 -5.43
C SER A 820 13.94 42.29 -6.81
N GLY A 821 13.16 42.21 -7.91
CA GLY A 821 13.65 42.07 -9.29
C GLY A 821 14.02 40.64 -9.67
N ASP A 822 13.89 39.66 -8.75
CA ASP A 822 14.13 38.24 -9.01
C ASP A 822 12.78 37.56 -9.33
N ALA A 823 12.57 37.17 -10.57
CA ALA A 823 11.30 36.59 -11.02
C ALA A 823 10.96 35.28 -10.34
N GLU A 824 11.97 34.44 -10.03
CA GLU A 824 11.74 33.17 -9.31
C GLU A 824 11.31 33.43 -7.85
N LEU A 825 11.89 34.44 -7.20
CA LEU A 825 11.53 34.83 -5.85
C LEU A 825 10.11 35.42 -5.79
N ALA A 826 9.70 36.17 -6.82
CA ALA A 826 8.34 36.68 -6.92
C ALA A 826 7.32 35.55 -7.04
N LYS A 827 7.56 34.56 -7.93
CA LYS A 827 6.73 33.35 -8.06
C LYS A 827 6.67 32.57 -6.75
N LEU A 828 7.80 32.42 -6.05
CA LEU A 828 7.85 31.74 -4.75
C LEU A 828 7.00 32.48 -3.70
N ALA A 829 7.05 33.81 -3.68
CA ALA A 829 6.24 34.59 -2.75
C ALA A 829 4.72 34.40 -2.99
N ASP A 830 4.30 34.35 -4.27
CA ASP A 830 2.90 34.11 -4.62
C ASP A 830 2.47 32.72 -4.21
N ALA A 831 3.30 31.69 -4.46
CA ALA A 831 3.02 30.31 -4.07
C ALA A 831 2.94 30.14 -2.54
N VAL A 832 3.87 30.74 -1.80
CA VAL A 832 3.88 30.70 -0.32
C VAL A 832 2.64 31.42 0.25
N GLN A 833 2.27 32.57 -0.31
CA GLN A 833 1.05 33.28 0.11
C GLN A 833 -0.19 32.41 -0.06
N TRP A 834 -0.30 31.74 -1.21
CA TRP A 834 -1.42 30.86 -1.53
C TRP A 834 -1.51 29.67 -0.54
N VAL A 835 -0.38 29.01 -0.21
CA VAL A 835 -0.32 27.93 0.77
C VAL A 835 -0.68 28.43 2.18
N ALA A 836 -0.17 29.61 2.58
CA ALA A 836 -0.48 30.19 3.90
C ALA A 836 -1.98 30.54 4.02
N ASP A 837 -2.59 31.11 2.97
CA ASP A 837 -4.04 31.43 2.94
C ASP A 837 -4.88 30.15 3.11
N ARG A 838 -4.55 29.06 2.40
CA ARG A 838 -5.25 27.79 2.51
C ARG A 838 -5.11 27.13 3.89
N ARG A 839 -3.91 27.15 4.44
CA ARG A 839 -3.67 26.63 5.81
C ARG A 839 -4.47 27.42 6.84
N SER A 840 -4.52 28.73 6.71
CA SER A 840 -5.32 29.59 7.57
C SER A 840 -6.82 29.29 7.46
N LYS A 841 -7.34 29.06 6.26
CA LYS A 841 -8.73 28.68 6.02
C LYS A 841 -9.06 27.31 6.62
N ARG A 842 -8.22 26.29 6.38
CA ARG A 842 -8.43 24.96 6.97
C ARG A 842 -8.43 25.00 8.51
N ALA A 843 -7.50 25.73 9.11
CA ALA A 843 -7.45 25.89 10.56
C ALA A 843 -8.74 26.56 11.09
N ALA A 844 -9.27 27.56 10.37
CA ALA A 844 -10.54 28.20 10.73
C ALA A 844 -11.73 27.23 10.60
N ASP A 845 -11.77 26.40 9.55
CA ASP A 845 -12.81 25.40 9.33
C ASP A 845 -12.77 24.31 10.41
N GLU A 846 -11.58 23.81 10.78
CA GLU A 846 -11.42 22.83 11.87
C GLU A 846 -11.91 23.38 13.21
N VAL A 847 -11.55 24.61 13.56
CA VAL A 847 -12.06 25.29 14.78
C VAL A 847 -13.58 25.47 14.71
N GLY A 848 -14.12 25.77 13.53
CA GLY A 848 -15.58 25.85 13.30
C GLY A 848 -16.27 24.52 13.56
N LEU A 849 -15.73 23.42 13.02
CA LEU A 849 -16.23 22.05 13.20
C LEU A 849 -16.11 21.57 14.65
N GLU A 850 -15.02 21.86 15.35
CA GLU A 850 -14.87 21.54 16.77
C GLU A 850 -15.86 22.33 17.64
N THR A 851 -16.08 23.60 17.30
CA THR A 851 -17.08 24.46 17.99
C THR A 851 -18.50 23.93 17.75
N GLU A 852 -18.81 23.46 16.57
CA GLU A 852 -20.10 22.86 16.25
C GLU A 852 -20.28 21.49 16.93
N ARG A 853 -19.26 20.65 16.95
CA ARG A 853 -19.25 19.39 17.73
C ARG A 853 -19.43 19.63 19.22
N ALA A 854 -18.75 20.64 19.78
CA ALA A 854 -18.92 21.04 21.19
C ALA A 854 -20.33 21.56 21.50
N ARG A 855 -21.01 22.19 20.53
CA ARG A 855 -22.41 22.66 20.65
C ARG A 855 -23.42 21.53 20.52
N THR A 856 -23.13 20.50 19.73
CA THR A 856 -24.01 19.37 19.46
C THR A 856 -23.81 18.22 20.45
N MET A 857 -22.74 18.19 21.23
CA MET A 857 -22.62 17.24 22.35
C MET A 857 -23.71 17.54 23.36
N PRO A 858 -24.50 16.54 23.80
CA PRO A 858 -25.46 16.74 24.88
C PRO A 858 -24.68 17.29 26.08
N LYS A 859 -25.07 18.45 26.60
CA LYS A 859 -24.58 18.91 27.90
C LYS A 859 -24.93 17.83 28.88
N ASP A 860 -23.94 17.10 29.38
CA ASP A 860 -24.11 16.21 30.51
C ASP A 860 -24.78 17.05 31.58
N THR A 861 -26.11 16.90 31.67
CA THR A 861 -26.88 17.47 32.78
C THR A 861 -26.42 16.70 33.99
N GLY A 862 -25.47 17.27 34.71
CA GLY A 862 -25.01 16.82 36.01
C GLY A 862 -26.20 16.50 36.88
N ALA A 863 -26.64 15.27 36.86
CA ALA A 863 -27.56 14.72 37.85
C ALA A 863 -26.77 14.56 39.16
N GLY A 864 -27.14 15.38 40.09
CA GLY A 864 -26.52 15.62 41.35
C GLY A 864 -26.05 14.38 42.09
N SER A 865 -24.85 14.47 42.57
CA SER A 865 -24.38 13.77 43.76
C SER A 865 -25.29 14.13 44.97
N GLY A 866 -26.27 13.29 45.19
CA GLY A 866 -27.11 13.31 46.38
C GLY A 866 -27.11 11.93 46.98
N ARG A 867 -26.26 11.76 48.01
CA ARG A 867 -26.13 10.69 49.02
C ARG A 867 -25.32 9.49 48.63
#